data_b0864ecc5ed6fafe91ee57879599f980
#
_entry.id   b0864ecc5ed6fafe91ee57879599f980
#
_cell.length_a   1.000
_cell.length_b   1.000
_cell.length_c   1.000
_cell.angle_alpha   90.00
_cell.angle_beta   90.00
_cell.angle_gamma   90.00
#
_symmetry.space_group_name_H-M   'P 1'
#
loop_
_entity.id
_entity.type
_entity.pdbx_description
1 polymer ?
#
loop_
_entity_poly.entity_id
_entity_poly.type
_entity_poly.pdbx_seq_one_letter_code
_entity_poly.pdbx_strand_id
1 'polypeptide(L)'
;MKKLIFSVALLSAALSASAEDHPLWMRYPAISPDGTTIAFAYKGDLYSVSVNGGEARQLTTHAAFDSHPVWSPDSKKIAFQSNREGSLDIFVIDAKGGAPTRLTTNSGSETPIAVADNDHVLYSASLQPTAQSIIFGDNTFPQVYKVSTKGGRPELFSTLTMEDISIAKNGDILYHDKKGYEDPWRKHQKSPIARDIWLKSNGKFTKQTTFAGEDRSPVWTSDEKSFFYLSEQDGTFNIYRRSLNSSNDKQITHHKGNPVRFLTASSADLLCYGYDGEIYTVKEGGEPQKVNISITTDNDAPSLVRQIKSWGASEISVSPDAKEVAFVMHGDVYVTSVEYTTTKRITDTPQQERDLSFSPDGRALVYAAERNGVWQIYQSKIKNEKEKNFTYATDIEEEQLVKTGITSQYPQYSPDGKEVAFFEDRAALRIVNLKSKEIRTVLDGKYVYSYSDGDIAFEWSPDSKWLLSTYIGNGGWNNQDIALVKADGKEVHNLTNSGYSDSNGKWVLDGKAMLFQSDRAGYRSHGSWGAEDDAYIMFFDLDAYNRFNMSKEEVELADANKDDKEKKEDEKKEEAKKKADEKQKKTGKIEVEKVKPLELDIENCRDRIVRLTANSSHMGDAVLSKDGDKLYYQAAFEDGYDLWQHDLKDGSTKLVMKGVGQGNLQTDKDVKNLFICNGSSIKKVDLSGFSTKNISFEANFNYKPAEERQYLFDHVWRQVKDKFYDPKIHGVDWEGYRKTYEKFLPYINNNFDFQEMLSEMLGELNASHTGARYYASNSALTTANLGVFFDPQYQGDGLKIQEIIKRGPFDVKNTGVKAGSIIESIDGEEIKAGMDYFPLLDGKVGKNVRLGIRNAKGKKMEVTVKAISQSKLNNLLYKRWVDRNRAFVDSISGGRIAYVHVKAMNSESFRTVYSELLSDKNRNRDAVIVDERHNGGGWLHDDLCTLLSGKQYQEFVPHGKVVGRDPFNKWVKPSCVMI
;
A
#
# COMPACT_ATOMS: atom_id res chain seq x y z
N MET A 1 -11.29 -76.14 14.69
CA MET A 1 -11.59 -75.87 13.30
C MET A 1 -12.83 -75.03 13.20
N LYS A 2 -12.68 -73.73 13.11
CA LYS A 2 -13.75 -72.82 12.72
C LYS A 2 -13.08 -71.74 11.83
N LYS A 3 -13.45 -71.67 10.58
CA LYS A 3 -13.05 -70.77 9.60
C LYS A 3 -13.79 -69.42 9.89
N LEU A 4 -13.04 -68.34 10.14
CA LEU A 4 -13.57 -67.01 10.18
C LEU A 4 -13.37 -66.43 8.79
N ILE A 5 -14.46 -66.12 8.10
CA ILE A 5 -14.47 -65.37 6.84
C ILE A 5 -14.56 -63.89 7.20
N PHE A 6 -13.48 -63.13 6.90
CA PHE A 6 -13.50 -61.68 6.93
C PHE A 6 -14.03 -61.19 5.59
N SER A 7 -15.24 -60.66 5.59
CA SER A 7 -15.77 -59.88 4.46
C SER A 7 -15.23 -58.47 4.55
N VAL A 8 -14.29 -58.14 3.68
CA VAL A 8 -13.86 -56.76 3.43
C VAL A 8 -14.90 -56.10 2.56
N ALA A 9 -15.72 -55.24 3.15
CA ALA A 9 -16.56 -54.33 2.40
C ALA A 9 -15.69 -53.18 1.88
N LEU A 10 -15.34 -53.19 0.61
CA LEU A 10 -14.80 -52.00 -0.09
C LEU A 10 -15.95 -50.99 -0.17
N LEU A 11 -15.91 -49.99 0.69
CA LEU A 11 -16.59 -48.73 0.45
C LEU A 11 -15.84 -48.00 -0.66
N SER A 12 -16.27 -48.15 -1.89
CA SER A 12 -15.92 -47.20 -2.96
C SER A 12 -16.65 -45.89 -2.66
N ALA A 13 -15.94 -44.94 -2.08
CA ALA A 13 -16.37 -43.55 -2.11
C ALA A 13 -16.31 -43.09 -3.56
N ALA A 14 -17.45 -43.17 -4.25
CA ALA A 14 -17.65 -42.43 -5.46
C ALA A 14 -17.59 -40.93 -5.06
N LEU A 15 -16.51 -40.26 -5.43
CA LEU A 15 -16.50 -38.79 -5.54
C LEU A 15 -17.45 -38.44 -6.69
N SER A 16 -18.74 -38.38 -6.37
CA SER A 16 -19.71 -37.68 -7.21
C SER A 16 -19.34 -36.20 -7.07
N ALA A 17 -19.04 -35.53 -8.17
CA ALA A 17 -19.15 -34.10 -8.26
C ALA A 17 -20.58 -33.75 -7.82
N SER A 18 -20.77 -33.39 -6.56
CA SER A 18 -22.05 -32.93 -6.06
C SER A 18 -22.25 -31.49 -6.57
N ALA A 19 -23.37 -31.27 -7.26
CA ALA A 19 -23.83 -29.92 -7.46
C ALA A 19 -23.87 -29.22 -6.09
N GLU A 20 -23.30 -28.02 -5.98
CA GLU A 20 -23.47 -27.18 -4.78
C GLU A 20 -24.96 -26.78 -4.72
N ASP A 21 -25.74 -27.53 -3.94
CA ASP A 21 -27.14 -27.25 -3.69
C ASP A 21 -27.32 -26.07 -2.76
N HIS A 22 -27.05 -24.88 -3.02
CA HIS A 22 -27.13 -23.62 -2.30
C HIS A 22 -25.78 -22.90 -2.23
N PRO A 23 -25.20 -22.53 -3.40
CA PRO A 23 -23.96 -21.75 -3.44
C PRO A 23 -24.18 -20.39 -2.78
N LEU A 24 -23.16 -19.94 -2.02
CA LEU A 24 -23.14 -18.60 -1.44
C LEU A 24 -22.10 -17.74 -2.15
N TRP A 25 -22.15 -16.43 -1.93
CA TRP A 25 -21.25 -15.45 -2.56
C TRP A 25 -21.48 -15.31 -4.07
N MET A 26 -22.73 -15.40 -4.52
CA MET A 26 -23.12 -15.04 -5.88
C MET A 26 -23.20 -13.51 -5.99
N ARG A 27 -22.42 -12.91 -6.92
CA ARG A 27 -22.22 -11.48 -7.01
C ARG A 27 -22.79 -10.87 -8.28
N TYR A 28 -23.12 -9.59 -8.23
CA TYR A 28 -23.58 -8.79 -9.37
C TYR A 28 -24.76 -9.40 -10.14
N PRO A 29 -25.83 -9.87 -9.47
CA PRO A 29 -26.99 -10.39 -10.18
C PRO A 29 -27.65 -9.30 -11.02
N ALA A 30 -27.83 -9.59 -12.31
CA ALA A 30 -28.46 -8.72 -13.27
C ALA A 30 -29.61 -9.48 -13.96
N ILE A 31 -30.85 -9.01 -13.78
CA ILE A 31 -32.02 -9.59 -14.46
C ILE A 31 -32.09 -9.09 -15.90
N SER A 32 -32.41 -9.98 -16.85
CA SER A 32 -32.64 -9.61 -18.24
C SER A 32 -33.83 -8.67 -18.37
N PRO A 33 -33.84 -7.72 -19.32
CA PRO A 33 -34.98 -6.82 -19.54
C PRO A 33 -36.29 -7.53 -19.77
N ASP A 34 -36.32 -8.72 -20.40
CA ASP A 34 -37.51 -9.54 -20.59
C ASP A 34 -38.00 -10.27 -19.32
N GLY A 35 -37.20 -10.21 -18.22
CA GLY A 35 -37.53 -10.77 -16.92
C GLY A 35 -37.44 -12.29 -16.82
N THR A 36 -36.80 -12.97 -17.76
CA THR A 36 -36.76 -14.43 -17.81
C THR A 36 -35.48 -15.03 -17.24
N THR A 37 -34.37 -14.32 -17.28
CA THR A 37 -33.02 -14.83 -16.97
C THR A 37 -32.25 -13.89 -16.06
N ILE A 38 -31.48 -14.43 -15.12
CA ILE A 38 -30.55 -13.68 -14.27
C ILE A 38 -29.12 -14.09 -14.65
N ALA A 39 -28.28 -13.12 -14.98
CA ALA A 39 -26.83 -13.29 -15.08
C ALA A 39 -26.16 -12.88 -13.77
N PHE A 40 -25.11 -13.57 -13.36
CA PHE A 40 -24.38 -13.26 -12.12
C PHE A 40 -22.96 -13.79 -12.19
N ALA A 41 -22.07 -13.27 -11.32
CA ALA A 41 -20.71 -13.77 -11.16
C ALA A 41 -20.62 -14.77 -9.98
N TYR A 42 -19.86 -15.85 -10.17
CA TYR A 42 -19.57 -16.82 -9.13
C TYR A 42 -18.18 -17.44 -9.36
N LYS A 43 -17.32 -17.45 -8.34
CA LYS A 43 -15.94 -17.97 -8.41
C LYS A 43 -15.12 -17.44 -9.60
N GLY A 44 -15.36 -16.18 -10.00
CA GLY A 44 -14.62 -15.51 -11.08
C GLY A 44 -15.15 -15.78 -12.50
N ASP A 45 -16.26 -16.51 -12.66
CA ASP A 45 -16.93 -16.75 -13.94
C ASP A 45 -18.35 -16.19 -13.96
N LEU A 46 -18.88 -15.96 -15.16
CA LEU A 46 -20.28 -15.58 -15.36
C LEU A 46 -21.17 -16.82 -15.53
N TYR A 47 -22.32 -16.74 -14.88
CA TYR A 47 -23.37 -17.74 -14.97
C TYR A 47 -24.71 -17.09 -15.36
N SER A 48 -25.62 -17.89 -15.87
CA SER A 48 -27.01 -17.52 -16.10
C SER A 48 -27.95 -18.58 -15.55
N VAL A 49 -29.11 -18.14 -15.02
CA VAL A 49 -30.13 -19.02 -14.47
C VAL A 49 -31.53 -18.46 -14.81
N SER A 50 -32.54 -19.32 -14.91
CA SER A 50 -33.93 -18.86 -14.99
C SER A 50 -34.29 -18.03 -13.76
N VAL A 51 -35.13 -17.00 -13.94
CA VAL A 51 -35.72 -16.22 -12.83
C VAL A 51 -36.45 -17.09 -11.81
N ASN A 52 -36.93 -18.26 -12.21
CA ASN A 52 -37.59 -19.25 -11.36
C ASN A 52 -36.61 -20.20 -10.64
N GLY A 53 -35.29 -20.02 -10.82
CA GLY A 53 -34.23 -20.89 -10.28
C GLY A 53 -33.96 -22.12 -11.13
N GLY A 54 -33.24 -23.05 -10.57
CA GLY A 54 -32.78 -24.31 -11.20
C GLY A 54 -31.28 -24.36 -11.36
N GLU A 55 -30.77 -25.22 -12.24
CA GLU A 55 -29.35 -25.35 -12.55
C GLU A 55 -28.86 -24.13 -13.34
N ALA A 56 -27.81 -23.50 -12.84
CA ALA A 56 -27.18 -22.37 -13.50
C ALA A 56 -26.25 -22.83 -14.62
N ARG A 57 -26.33 -22.16 -15.75
CA ARG A 57 -25.45 -22.39 -16.88
C ARG A 57 -24.22 -21.48 -16.80
N GLN A 58 -23.03 -22.06 -16.84
CA GLN A 58 -21.79 -21.31 -16.96
C GLN A 58 -21.65 -20.68 -18.34
N LEU A 59 -21.41 -19.36 -18.41
CA LEU A 59 -21.28 -18.59 -19.66
C LEU A 59 -19.81 -18.40 -20.04
N THR A 60 -18.92 -18.24 -19.06
CA THR A 60 -17.48 -18.07 -19.25
C THR A 60 -16.71 -19.15 -18.50
N THR A 61 -15.54 -19.55 -19.04
CA THR A 61 -14.68 -20.65 -18.50
C THR A 61 -13.21 -20.29 -18.56
N HIS A 62 -12.86 -19.03 -18.81
CA HIS A 62 -11.48 -18.59 -18.86
C HIS A 62 -10.93 -18.45 -17.44
N ALA A 63 -9.61 -18.66 -17.26
CA ALA A 63 -8.96 -18.52 -15.96
C ALA A 63 -8.89 -17.08 -15.43
N ALA A 64 -9.38 -16.10 -16.19
CA ALA A 64 -9.49 -14.70 -15.79
C ALA A 64 -10.67 -14.47 -14.85
N PHE A 65 -10.65 -13.34 -14.17
CA PHE A 65 -11.76 -12.89 -13.35
C PHE A 65 -12.79 -12.13 -14.19
N ASP A 66 -13.97 -12.68 -14.33
CA ASP A 66 -15.12 -12.13 -15.05
C ASP A 66 -16.20 -11.67 -14.06
N SER A 67 -16.68 -10.42 -14.20
CA SER A 67 -17.62 -9.83 -13.25
C SER A 67 -18.47 -8.72 -13.86
N HIS A 68 -19.41 -8.13 -13.09
CA HIS A 68 -20.25 -7.00 -13.46
C HIS A 68 -21.04 -7.20 -14.77
N PRO A 69 -21.85 -8.27 -14.89
CA PRO A 69 -22.66 -8.49 -16.08
C PRO A 69 -23.75 -7.42 -16.22
N VAL A 70 -23.90 -6.85 -17.41
CA VAL A 70 -24.94 -5.86 -17.78
C VAL A 70 -25.62 -6.30 -19.08
N TRP A 71 -26.93 -6.39 -19.06
CA TRP A 71 -27.73 -6.84 -20.20
C TRP A 71 -27.93 -5.78 -21.27
N SER A 72 -27.96 -6.21 -22.55
CA SER A 72 -28.50 -5.40 -23.63
C SER A 72 -30.04 -5.26 -23.52
N PRO A 73 -30.62 -4.12 -23.97
CA PRO A 73 -32.07 -3.90 -23.89
C PRO A 73 -32.91 -4.99 -24.58
N ASP A 74 -32.40 -5.69 -25.59
CA ASP A 74 -33.07 -6.76 -26.29
C ASP A 74 -32.86 -8.17 -25.65
N SER A 75 -32.21 -8.23 -24.49
CA SER A 75 -31.90 -9.46 -23.74
C SER A 75 -31.03 -10.47 -24.49
N LYS A 76 -30.25 -10.07 -25.53
CA LYS A 76 -29.46 -11.00 -26.33
C LYS A 76 -27.99 -11.00 -26.03
N LYS A 77 -27.45 -9.94 -25.44
CA LYS A 77 -26.04 -9.77 -25.11
C LYS A 77 -25.83 -9.38 -23.65
N ILE A 78 -24.66 -9.74 -23.12
CA ILE A 78 -24.21 -9.36 -21.79
C ILE A 78 -22.85 -8.69 -21.95
N ALA A 79 -22.72 -7.43 -21.56
CA ALA A 79 -21.43 -6.77 -21.37
C ALA A 79 -20.90 -7.11 -19.97
N PHE A 80 -19.60 -7.28 -19.85
CA PHE A 80 -18.96 -7.63 -18.57
C PHE A 80 -17.51 -7.17 -18.51
N GLN A 81 -16.95 -7.15 -17.31
CA GLN A 81 -15.55 -6.84 -17.04
C GLN A 81 -14.72 -8.12 -16.99
N SER A 82 -13.51 -8.11 -17.59
CA SER A 82 -12.59 -9.24 -17.54
C SER A 82 -11.13 -8.79 -17.60
N ASN A 83 -10.24 -9.48 -16.88
CA ASN A 83 -8.79 -9.24 -16.93
C ASN A 83 -8.04 -10.24 -17.82
N ARG A 84 -8.70 -10.92 -18.76
CA ARG A 84 -8.12 -11.97 -19.63
C ARG A 84 -7.00 -11.49 -20.55
N GLU A 85 -6.95 -10.19 -20.84
CA GLU A 85 -5.90 -9.56 -21.65
C GLU A 85 -4.91 -8.73 -20.80
N GLY A 86 -4.94 -8.94 -19.46
CA GLY A 86 -4.00 -8.35 -18.50
C GLY A 86 -4.53 -7.15 -17.74
N SER A 87 -5.34 -6.27 -18.32
CA SER A 87 -6.11 -5.20 -17.68
C SER A 87 -7.57 -5.59 -17.52
N LEU A 88 -8.29 -4.90 -16.64
CA LEU A 88 -9.74 -5.05 -16.52
C LEU A 88 -10.42 -4.28 -17.67
N ASP A 89 -10.82 -5.00 -18.70
CA ASP A 89 -11.41 -4.46 -19.94
C ASP A 89 -12.90 -4.83 -20.06
N ILE A 90 -13.59 -4.16 -20.98
CA ILE A 90 -14.98 -4.44 -21.32
C ILE A 90 -15.04 -5.49 -22.41
N PHE A 91 -15.80 -6.54 -22.14
CA PHE A 91 -16.14 -7.61 -23.10
C PHE A 91 -17.66 -7.68 -23.30
N VAL A 92 -18.06 -8.28 -24.40
CA VAL A 92 -19.46 -8.63 -24.67
C VAL A 92 -19.57 -10.09 -25.10
N ILE A 93 -20.57 -10.80 -24.58
CA ILE A 93 -20.89 -12.18 -24.90
C ILE A 93 -22.36 -12.30 -25.30
N ASP A 94 -22.71 -13.29 -26.11
CA ASP A 94 -24.11 -13.67 -26.38
C ASP A 94 -24.75 -14.21 -25.08
N ALA A 95 -26.02 -13.91 -24.83
CA ALA A 95 -26.75 -14.37 -23.67
C ALA A 95 -26.78 -15.92 -23.50
N LYS A 96 -26.54 -16.64 -24.59
CA LYS A 96 -26.43 -18.11 -24.62
C LYS A 96 -25.00 -18.61 -24.41
N GLY A 97 -24.02 -17.71 -24.14
CA GLY A 97 -22.61 -18.03 -24.03
C GLY A 97 -21.92 -18.10 -25.42
N GLY A 98 -20.67 -18.49 -25.44
CA GLY A 98 -19.82 -18.52 -26.61
C GLY A 98 -18.52 -17.76 -26.40
N ALA A 99 -17.80 -17.41 -27.48
CA ALA A 99 -16.58 -16.63 -27.40
C ALA A 99 -16.90 -15.14 -27.17
N PRO A 100 -16.41 -14.53 -26.09
CA PRO A 100 -16.63 -13.10 -25.87
C PRO A 100 -15.77 -12.25 -26.81
N THR A 101 -16.25 -11.05 -27.14
CA THR A 101 -15.54 -10.04 -27.93
C THR A 101 -15.02 -8.93 -27.01
N ARG A 102 -13.73 -8.63 -27.06
CA ARG A 102 -13.12 -7.47 -26.39
C ARG A 102 -13.55 -6.17 -27.05
N LEU A 103 -14.01 -5.19 -26.25
CA LEU A 103 -14.49 -3.90 -26.75
C LEU A 103 -13.50 -2.77 -26.51
N THR A 104 -12.72 -2.85 -25.45
CA THR A 104 -11.76 -1.82 -25.01
C THR A 104 -10.37 -2.40 -24.83
N THR A 105 -9.34 -1.57 -25.01
CA THR A 105 -7.94 -2.04 -25.06
C THR A 105 -6.96 -1.19 -24.26
N ASN A 106 -7.42 -0.11 -23.61
CA ASN A 106 -6.56 0.70 -22.77
C ASN A 106 -6.11 -0.08 -21.54
N SER A 107 -4.88 0.10 -21.11
CA SER A 107 -4.34 -0.61 -19.93
C SER A 107 -4.88 -0.12 -18.58
N GLY A 108 -5.79 0.84 -18.55
CA GLY A 108 -6.53 1.26 -17.35
C GLY A 108 -7.60 0.25 -16.95
N SER A 109 -8.14 0.40 -15.75
CA SER A 109 -9.30 -0.41 -15.32
C SER A 109 -10.59 0.22 -15.84
N GLU A 110 -11.47 -0.60 -16.37
CA GLU A 110 -12.73 -0.23 -16.97
C GLU A 110 -13.85 -1.11 -16.41
N THR A 111 -14.99 -0.51 -16.08
CA THR A 111 -16.13 -1.23 -15.48
C THR A 111 -17.39 -0.91 -16.26
N PRO A 112 -18.14 -1.89 -16.79
CA PRO A 112 -19.40 -1.66 -17.48
C PRO A 112 -20.44 -1.16 -16.48
N ILE A 113 -21.25 -0.15 -16.89
CA ILE A 113 -22.27 0.46 -16.04
C ILE A 113 -23.65 0.20 -16.60
N ALA A 114 -23.81 0.36 -17.90
CA ALA A 114 -25.09 0.19 -18.60
C ALA A 114 -24.85 -0.17 -20.07
N VAL A 115 -25.84 -0.79 -20.70
CA VAL A 115 -25.89 -0.89 -22.16
C VAL A 115 -26.93 0.14 -22.62
N ALA A 116 -26.44 1.20 -23.29
CA ALA A 116 -27.26 2.37 -23.64
C ALA A 116 -28.35 2.06 -24.68
N ASP A 117 -27.98 1.18 -25.61
CA ASP A 117 -28.82 0.63 -26.66
C ASP A 117 -28.22 -0.73 -27.09
N ASN A 118 -28.81 -1.42 -28.07
CA ASN A 118 -28.30 -2.74 -28.46
C ASN A 118 -26.89 -2.72 -29.09
N ASP A 119 -26.38 -1.54 -29.40
CA ASP A 119 -25.11 -1.35 -30.12
C ASP A 119 -24.00 -0.67 -29.28
N HIS A 120 -24.32 -0.14 -28.09
CA HIS A 120 -23.34 0.61 -27.30
C HIS A 120 -23.35 0.27 -25.80
N VAL A 121 -22.17 0.10 -25.24
CA VAL A 121 -21.92 -0.09 -23.80
C VAL A 121 -21.40 1.21 -23.19
N LEU A 122 -21.98 1.61 -22.06
CA LEU A 122 -21.45 2.67 -21.18
C LEU A 122 -20.57 2.02 -20.10
N TYR A 123 -19.39 2.60 -19.89
CA TYR A 123 -18.47 2.11 -18.90
C TYR A 123 -17.74 3.24 -18.17
N SER A 124 -17.31 2.98 -16.96
CA SER A 124 -16.53 3.88 -16.12
C SER A 124 -15.03 3.66 -16.34
N ALA A 125 -14.27 4.73 -16.55
CA ALA A 125 -12.82 4.66 -16.70
C ALA A 125 -12.16 6.01 -16.41
N SER A 126 -10.85 6.00 -16.10
CA SER A 126 -10.02 7.21 -15.95
C SER A 126 -9.03 7.31 -17.11
N LEU A 127 -9.53 7.48 -18.34
CA LEU A 127 -8.70 7.58 -19.54
C LEU A 127 -8.15 8.99 -19.73
N GLN A 128 -8.99 9.90 -20.23
CA GLN A 128 -8.63 11.29 -20.45
C GLN A 128 -9.87 12.20 -20.48
N PRO A 129 -9.92 13.25 -19.64
CA PRO A 129 -11.01 14.23 -19.69
C PRO A 129 -10.93 15.07 -20.97
N THR A 130 -11.97 15.85 -21.24
CA THR A 130 -11.93 16.88 -22.30
C THR A 130 -11.20 18.14 -21.83
N ALA A 131 -10.80 18.99 -22.78
CA ALA A 131 -10.22 20.30 -22.48
C ALA A 131 -11.16 21.21 -21.66
N GLN A 132 -12.49 20.98 -21.73
CA GLN A 132 -13.51 21.73 -20.99
C GLN A 132 -13.74 21.20 -19.57
N SER A 133 -13.21 20.01 -19.23
CA SER A 133 -13.40 19.45 -17.87
C SER A 133 -12.90 20.41 -16.80
N ILE A 134 -13.75 20.64 -15.79
CA ILE A 134 -13.44 21.52 -14.65
C ILE A 134 -12.68 20.83 -13.53
N ILE A 135 -12.63 19.48 -13.56
CA ILE A 135 -11.82 18.64 -12.67
C ILE A 135 -10.70 17.99 -13.47
N PHE A 136 -9.63 17.59 -12.83
CA PHE A 136 -8.62 16.74 -13.44
C PHE A 136 -9.03 15.27 -13.31
N GLY A 137 -8.74 14.47 -14.34
CA GLY A 137 -9.01 13.02 -14.30
C GLY A 137 -8.01 12.32 -13.39
N ASP A 138 -8.52 11.52 -12.48
CA ASP A 138 -7.78 10.54 -11.71
C ASP A 138 -8.67 9.33 -11.40
N ASN A 139 -8.15 8.32 -10.71
CA ASN A 139 -8.93 7.12 -10.40
C ASN A 139 -10.03 7.37 -9.36
N THR A 140 -9.99 8.48 -8.63
CA THR A 140 -11.03 8.85 -7.65
C THR A 140 -12.34 9.24 -8.35
N PHE A 141 -12.21 9.96 -9.47
CA PHE A 141 -13.35 10.47 -10.22
C PHE A 141 -13.33 9.96 -11.67
N PRO A 142 -13.60 8.67 -11.90
CA PRO A 142 -13.68 8.12 -13.23
C PRO A 142 -14.79 8.78 -14.02
N GLN A 143 -14.65 8.82 -15.33
CA GLN A 143 -15.62 9.40 -16.25
C GLN A 143 -16.38 8.30 -16.96
N VAL A 144 -17.51 8.63 -17.59
CA VAL A 144 -18.30 7.68 -18.36
C VAL A 144 -17.94 7.77 -19.83
N TYR A 145 -17.58 6.64 -20.40
CA TYR A 145 -17.31 6.46 -21.83
C TYR A 145 -18.34 5.56 -22.47
N LYS A 146 -18.43 5.64 -23.78
CA LYS A 146 -19.31 4.85 -24.63
C LYS A 146 -18.46 4.12 -25.68
N VAL A 147 -18.68 2.83 -25.87
CA VAL A 147 -18.03 2.02 -26.92
C VAL A 147 -19.09 1.16 -27.65
N SER A 148 -18.86 0.94 -28.95
CA SER A 148 -19.72 0.04 -29.74
C SER A 148 -19.56 -1.41 -29.27
N THR A 149 -20.64 -2.21 -29.32
CA THR A 149 -20.62 -3.66 -29.08
C THR A 149 -19.77 -4.44 -30.14
N LYS A 150 -19.24 -3.73 -31.12
CA LYS A 150 -18.28 -4.23 -32.12
C LYS A 150 -16.84 -3.76 -31.85
N GLY A 151 -16.61 -3.03 -30.75
CA GLY A 151 -15.37 -2.35 -30.45
C GLY A 151 -15.17 -1.07 -31.24
N GLY A 152 -13.95 -0.55 -31.27
CA GLY A 152 -13.58 0.70 -31.94
C GLY A 152 -13.21 1.80 -30.97
N ARG A 153 -13.14 3.05 -31.45
CA ARG A 153 -12.70 4.20 -30.65
C ARG A 153 -13.75 4.53 -29.58
N PRO A 154 -13.38 4.55 -28.28
CA PRO A 154 -14.26 5.01 -27.22
C PRO A 154 -14.58 6.50 -27.37
N GLU A 155 -15.82 6.85 -27.01
CA GLU A 155 -16.30 8.23 -26.97
C GLU A 155 -16.59 8.64 -25.54
N LEU A 156 -16.18 9.85 -25.15
CA LEU A 156 -16.53 10.38 -23.82
C LEU A 156 -18.04 10.71 -23.77
N PHE A 157 -18.77 10.04 -22.89
CA PHE A 157 -20.21 10.23 -22.69
C PHE A 157 -20.51 11.29 -21.63
N SER A 158 -19.77 11.28 -20.51
CA SER A 158 -19.93 12.26 -19.42
C SER A 158 -18.60 12.53 -18.72
N THR A 159 -18.34 13.81 -18.46
CA THR A 159 -17.22 14.24 -17.61
C THR A 159 -17.52 14.13 -16.13
N LEU A 160 -18.80 13.95 -15.75
CA LEU A 160 -19.21 13.68 -14.38
C LEU A 160 -19.03 12.20 -14.07
N THR A 161 -18.56 11.91 -12.88
CA THR A 161 -18.61 10.56 -12.33
C THR A 161 -20.05 10.19 -12.04
N MET A 162 -20.56 9.24 -12.81
CA MET A 162 -21.89 8.66 -12.64
C MET A 162 -21.71 7.18 -12.37
N GLU A 163 -22.17 6.72 -11.22
CA GLU A 163 -22.17 5.30 -10.88
C GLU A 163 -23.60 4.75 -11.03
N ASP A 164 -23.76 3.48 -11.39
CA ASP A 164 -25.04 2.79 -11.56
C ASP A 164 -26.09 3.59 -12.38
N ILE A 165 -25.81 3.78 -13.64
CA ILE A 165 -26.68 4.54 -14.55
C ILE A 165 -27.91 3.73 -14.97
N SER A 166 -29.10 4.35 -14.90
CA SER A 166 -30.33 3.83 -15.48
C SER A 166 -30.89 4.83 -16.49
N ILE A 167 -31.14 4.38 -17.72
CA ILE A 167 -31.54 5.25 -18.85
C ILE A 167 -33.00 5.00 -19.21
N ALA A 168 -33.82 6.07 -19.22
CA ALA A 168 -35.21 6.04 -19.69
C ALA A 168 -35.29 6.07 -21.22
N LYS A 169 -36.45 5.68 -21.80
CA LYS A 169 -36.67 5.67 -23.26
C LYS A 169 -36.60 7.06 -23.89
N ASN A 170 -36.88 8.11 -23.14
CA ASN A 170 -36.72 9.50 -23.59
C ASN A 170 -35.31 10.04 -23.48
N GLY A 171 -34.35 9.24 -23.00
CA GLY A 171 -32.98 9.61 -22.79
C GLY A 171 -32.64 10.27 -21.45
N ASP A 172 -33.61 10.39 -20.53
CA ASP A 172 -33.34 10.83 -19.16
C ASP A 172 -32.53 9.81 -18.39
N ILE A 173 -31.61 10.26 -17.53
CA ILE A 173 -30.64 9.42 -16.82
C ILE A 173 -30.82 9.60 -15.31
N LEU A 174 -31.05 8.49 -14.62
CA LEU A 174 -30.85 8.38 -13.19
C LEU A 174 -29.44 7.81 -12.92
N TYR A 175 -28.76 8.33 -11.89
CA TYR A 175 -27.47 7.84 -11.46
C TYR A 175 -27.25 8.20 -9.98
N HIS A 176 -26.38 7.51 -9.29
CA HIS A 176 -25.86 8.05 -8.04
C HIS A 176 -24.50 8.72 -8.28
N ASP A 177 -24.24 9.76 -7.50
CA ASP A 177 -23.03 10.56 -7.63
C ASP A 177 -21.87 9.98 -6.82
N LYS A 178 -20.65 10.46 -7.09
CA LYS A 178 -19.46 10.22 -6.28
C LYS A 178 -18.84 11.56 -5.93
N LYS A 179 -18.81 11.88 -4.64
CA LYS A 179 -18.34 13.17 -4.14
C LYS A 179 -16.93 13.14 -3.53
N GLY A 180 -16.42 11.96 -3.22
CA GLY A 180 -15.14 11.79 -2.58
C GLY A 180 -14.65 10.35 -2.65
N TYR A 181 -13.55 10.09 -1.94
CA TYR A 181 -12.97 8.76 -1.83
C TYR A 181 -13.42 8.12 -0.52
N GLU A 182 -14.22 7.07 -0.62
CA GLU A 182 -14.53 6.13 0.45
C GLU A 182 -14.61 4.71 -0.14
N ASP A 183 -14.36 3.71 0.69
CA ASP A 183 -14.55 2.33 0.28
C ASP A 183 -16.04 2.13 -0.11
N PRO A 184 -16.35 1.57 -1.29
CA PRO A 184 -17.73 1.40 -1.75
C PRO A 184 -18.55 0.47 -0.86
N TRP A 185 -17.92 -0.36 -0.04
CA TRP A 185 -18.56 -1.30 0.87
C TRP A 185 -18.83 -0.72 2.26
N ARG A 186 -18.32 0.49 2.58
CA ARG A 186 -18.60 1.18 3.85
C ARG A 186 -20.10 1.37 4.03
N LYS A 187 -20.59 1.08 5.24
CA LYS A 187 -21.98 1.21 5.65
C LYS A 187 -22.16 2.31 6.69
N HIS A 188 -23.43 2.72 6.87
CA HIS A 188 -23.86 3.67 7.90
C HIS A 188 -23.20 5.05 7.79
N GLN A 189 -22.63 5.37 6.64
CA GLN A 189 -21.96 6.64 6.40
C GLN A 189 -22.95 7.79 6.38
N LYS A 190 -22.70 8.80 7.22
CA LYS A 190 -23.44 10.08 7.25
C LYS A 190 -22.44 11.21 7.13
N SER A 191 -22.04 11.53 5.93
CA SER A 191 -21.04 12.58 5.65
C SER A 191 -21.41 13.36 4.40
N PRO A 192 -20.76 14.52 4.15
CA PRO A 192 -21.00 15.30 2.92
C PRO A 192 -20.69 14.54 1.63
N ILE A 193 -19.90 13.46 1.69
CA ILE A 193 -19.56 12.63 0.52
C ILE A 193 -20.45 11.40 0.35
N ALA A 194 -21.45 11.19 1.24
CA ALA A 194 -22.46 10.14 1.04
C ALA A 194 -23.19 10.36 -0.31
N ARG A 195 -23.46 9.26 -1.00
CA ARG A 195 -24.03 9.27 -2.34
C ARG A 195 -25.49 9.65 -2.33
N ASP A 196 -25.92 10.35 -3.38
CA ASP A 196 -27.31 10.73 -3.61
C ASP A 196 -27.74 10.31 -5.02
N ILE A 197 -29.09 10.14 -5.21
CA ILE A 197 -29.65 9.90 -6.53
C ILE A 197 -29.92 11.22 -7.24
N TRP A 198 -29.47 11.30 -8.49
CA TRP A 198 -29.65 12.45 -9.37
C TRP A 198 -30.36 12.05 -10.65
N LEU A 199 -31.15 12.98 -11.18
CA LEU A 199 -31.79 12.96 -12.49
C LEU A 199 -31.09 13.95 -13.42
N LYS A 200 -30.60 13.47 -14.56
CA LYS A 200 -30.17 14.30 -15.71
C LYS A 200 -31.25 14.26 -16.77
N SER A 201 -31.94 15.36 -17.01
CA SER A 201 -33.00 15.51 -18.01
C SER A 201 -32.80 16.83 -18.75
N ASN A 202 -32.81 16.82 -20.10
CA ASN A 202 -32.65 18.01 -20.95
C ASN A 202 -31.45 18.89 -20.54
N GLY A 203 -30.35 18.30 -20.19
CA GLY A 203 -29.11 19.00 -19.78
C GLY A 203 -29.16 19.61 -18.36
N LYS A 204 -30.24 19.43 -17.64
CA LYS A 204 -30.39 19.84 -16.22
C LYS A 204 -30.16 18.66 -15.30
N PHE A 205 -29.56 18.95 -14.14
CA PHE A 205 -29.32 17.99 -13.09
C PHE A 205 -30.15 18.32 -11.87
N THR A 206 -30.94 17.36 -11.39
CA THR A 206 -31.82 17.54 -10.24
C THR A 206 -31.62 16.41 -9.24
N LYS A 207 -31.22 16.79 -8.02
CA LYS A 207 -31.10 15.85 -6.91
C LYS A 207 -32.51 15.30 -6.55
N GLN A 208 -32.60 13.98 -6.44
CA GLN A 208 -33.85 13.27 -6.17
C GLN A 208 -33.98 12.84 -4.71
N THR A 209 -32.85 12.53 -4.03
CA THR A 209 -32.87 12.05 -2.63
C THR A 209 -32.23 13.07 -1.69
N THR A 210 -32.63 13.03 -0.41
CA THR A 210 -32.17 13.99 0.61
C THR A 210 -31.83 13.31 1.93
N PHE A 211 -31.74 12.00 1.95
CA PHE A 211 -31.27 11.25 3.12
C PHE A 211 -29.80 11.61 3.42
N ALA A 212 -29.46 11.74 4.70
CA ALA A 212 -28.09 12.12 5.10
C ALA A 212 -27.05 10.99 4.97
N GLY A 213 -27.50 9.77 4.70
CA GLY A 213 -26.68 8.59 4.44
C GLY A 213 -26.63 8.23 2.96
N GLU A 214 -26.32 6.97 2.67
CA GLU A 214 -26.11 6.47 1.31
C GLU A 214 -27.40 6.11 0.59
N ASP A 215 -27.63 6.68 -0.60
CA ASP A 215 -28.64 6.29 -1.57
C ASP A 215 -27.97 5.87 -2.88
N ARG A 216 -28.23 4.64 -3.38
CA ARG A 216 -27.46 4.02 -4.47
C ARG A 216 -28.34 3.27 -5.47
N SER A 217 -27.73 2.90 -6.60
CA SER A 217 -28.24 1.93 -7.58
C SER A 217 -29.67 2.22 -8.04
N PRO A 218 -29.98 3.41 -8.62
CA PRO A 218 -31.30 3.74 -9.08
C PRO A 218 -31.68 2.94 -10.33
N VAL A 219 -32.92 2.43 -10.40
CA VAL A 219 -33.49 1.79 -11.59
C VAL A 219 -34.87 2.35 -11.86
N TRP A 220 -35.16 2.69 -13.14
CA TRP A 220 -36.45 3.20 -13.54
C TRP A 220 -37.54 2.17 -13.31
N THR A 221 -38.76 2.66 -12.93
CA THR A 221 -39.98 1.86 -13.08
C THR A 221 -40.36 1.75 -14.54
N SER A 222 -41.14 0.74 -14.91
CA SER A 222 -41.62 0.48 -16.28
C SER A 222 -42.40 1.65 -16.91
N ASP A 223 -43.05 2.47 -16.08
CA ASP A 223 -43.77 3.66 -16.49
C ASP A 223 -42.91 4.94 -16.53
N GLU A 224 -41.62 4.85 -16.12
CA GLU A 224 -40.67 5.95 -16.08
C GLU A 224 -41.10 7.19 -15.28
N LYS A 225 -42.10 7.02 -14.36
CA LYS A 225 -42.55 8.10 -13.48
C LYS A 225 -41.95 8.04 -12.07
N SER A 226 -41.36 6.92 -11.75
CA SER A 226 -40.77 6.62 -10.46
C SER A 226 -39.46 5.83 -10.69
N PHE A 227 -38.74 5.60 -9.61
CA PHE A 227 -37.57 4.75 -9.62
C PHE A 227 -37.45 3.95 -8.31
N PHE A 228 -36.86 2.78 -8.40
CA PHE A 228 -36.38 2.01 -7.25
C PHE A 228 -34.92 2.34 -6.99
N TYR A 229 -34.49 2.24 -5.73
CA TYR A 229 -33.12 2.50 -5.34
C TYR A 229 -32.80 1.84 -4.01
N LEU A 230 -31.52 1.72 -3.68
CA LEU A 230 -31.02 1.22 -2.40
C LEU A 230 -30.79 2.38 -1.44
N SER A 231 -31.27 2.26 -0.19
CA SER A 231 -31.08 3.25 0.87
C SER A 231 -30.89 2.58 2.22
N GLU A 232 -30.07 3.21 3.09
CA GLU A 232 -29.83 2.78 4.47
C GLU A 232 -30.74 3.48 5.49
N GLN A 233 -31.82 4.14 5.07
CA GLN A 233 -32.61 5.00 5.97
C GLN A 233 -33.32 4.25 7.11
N ASP A 234 -33.45 2.93 7.08
CA ASP A 234 -33.92 2.09 8.18
C ASP A 234 -32.82 1.27 8.89
N GLY A 235 -31.56 1.63 8.69
CA GLY A 235 -30.41 1.07 9.38
C GLY A 235 -29.56 0.07 8.59
N THR A 236 -30.05 -0.45 7.46
CA THR A 236 -29.29 -1.23 6.48
C THR A 236 -29.85 -0.99 5.09
N PHE A 237 -29.08 -1.32 4.04
CA PHE A 237 -29.57 -1.17 2.67
C PHE A 237 -30.79 -2.05 2.42
N ASN A 238 -31.87 -1.40 2.01
CA ASN A 238 -33.10 -1.99 1.52
C ASN A 238 -33.54 -1.29 0.23
N ILE A 239 -34.50 -1.89 -0.50
CA ILE A 239 -35.05 -1.31 -1.71
C ILE A 239 -36.16 -0.36 -1.33
N TYR A 240 -36.11 0.85 -1.90
CA TYR A 240 -37.14 1.89 -1.79
C TYR A 240 -37.64 2.26 -3.18
N ARG A 241 -38.89 2.78 -3.25
CA ARG A 241 -39.46 3.41 -4.44
C ARG A 241 -39.73 4.87 -4.16
N ARG A 242 -39.42 5.74 -5.12
CA ARG A 242 -39.70 7.18 -5.09
C ARG A 242 -40.26 7.63 -6.41
N SER A 243 -41.31 8.48 -6.39
CA SER A 243 -41.76 9.19 -7.57
C SER A 243 -40.88 10.38 -7.85
N LEU A 244 -40.68 10.73 -9.13
CA LEU A 244 -39.84 11.88 -9.50
C LEU A 244 -40.32 13.16 -8.79
N ASN A 245 -39.36 13.94 -8.27
CA ASN A 245 -39.58 15.19 -7.56
C ASN A 245 -40.50 15.05 -6.33
N SER A 246 -40.64 13.87 -5.76
CA SER A 246 -41.34 13.60 -4.50
C SER A 246 -40.37 13.50 -3.34
N SER A 247 -40.85 13.81 -2.13
CA SER A 247 -40.10 13.55 -0.88
C SER A 247 -40.54 12.28 -0.16
N ASN A 248 -41.52 11.55 -0.72
CA ASN A 248 -42.12 10.38 -0.08
C ASN A 248 -41.48 9.11 -0.64
N ASP A 249 -40.88 8.31 0.23
CA ASP A 249 -40.35 6.99 -0.08
C ASP A 249 -41.30 5.91 0.38
N LYS A 250 -41.40 4.85 -0.43
CA LYS A 250 -42.04 3.61 -0.06
C LYS A 250 -41.02 2.50 0.02
N GLN A 251 -40.85 1.92 1.21
CA GLN A 251 -39.97 0.78 1.39
C GLN A 251 -40.57 -0.48 0.75
N ILE A 252 -39.77 -1.23 0.01
CA ILE A 252 -40.15 -2.43 -0.73
C ILE A 252 -39.67 -3.70 -0.03
N THR A 253 -38.43 -3.67 0.52
CA THR A 253 -37.85 -4.80 1.26
C THR A 253 -37.57 -4.42 2.70
N HIS A 254 -37.57 -5.41 3.62
CA HIS A 254 -37.38 -5.21 5.06
C HIS A 254 -36.31 -6.16 5.62
N HIS A 255 -35.24 -6.38 4.86
CA HIS A 255 -34.11 -7.18 5.29
C HIS A 255 -33.39 -6.53 6.48
N LYS A 256 -32.78 -7.35 7.34
CA LYS A 256 -32.05 -6.91 8.53
C LYS A 256 -30.69 -7.59 8.59
N GLY A 257 -29.72 -6.93 9.19
CA GLY A 257 -28.36 -7.43 9.32
C GLY A 257 -27.55 -7.14 8.06
N ASN A 258 -27.55 -8.05 7.10
CA ASN A 258 -26.80 -7.87 5.85
C ASN A 258 -27.46 -6.85 4.91
N PRO A 259 -26.69 -6.11 4.11
CA PRO A 259 -27.20 -5.15 3.16
C PRO A 259 -27.76 -5.83 1.90
N VAL A 260 -28.81 -5.25 1.32
CA VAL A 260 -29.21 -5.51 -0.06
C VAL A 260 -28.20 -4.86 -1.00
N ARG A 261 -27.78 -5.58 -2.05
CA ARG A 261 -26.77 -5.16 -3.02
C ARG A 261 -27.22 -5.42 -4.46
N PHE A 262 -26.61 -4.73 -5.43
CA PHE A 262 -26.72 -5.04 -6.87
C PHE A 262 -28.15 -5.01 -7.42
N LEU A 263 -28.90 -3.95 -7.12
CA LEU A 263 -30.28 -3.81 -7.58
C LEU A 263 -30.38 -3.67 -9.10
N THR A 264 -31.16 -4.53 -9.75
CA THR A 264 -31.54 -4.43 -11.16
C THR A 264 -33.01 -4.68 -11.32
N ALA A 265 -33.59 -4.29 -12.46
CA ALA A 265 -35.03 -4.46 -12.74
C ALA A 265 -35.28 -4.95 -14.18
N SER A 266 -36.28 -5.78 -14.36
CA SER A 266 -36.81 -6.12 -15.68
C SER A 266 -37.74 -4.99 -16.20
N SER A 267 -38.08 -5.01 -17.48
CA SER A 267 -39.03 -4.10 -18.09
C SER A 267 -40.48 -4.19 -17.53
N ALA A 268 -40.74 -5.17 -16.68
CA ALA A 268 -42.05 -5.42 -16.02
C ALA A 268 -41.96 -5.23 -14.49
N ASP A 269 -41.03 -4.43 -14.01
CA ASP A 269 -40.81 -4.10 -12.58
C ASP A 269 -40.56 -5.33 -11.68
N LEU A 270 -40.03 -6.41 -12.24
CA LEU A 270 -39.46 -7.47 -11.42
C LEU A 270 -38.06 -7.09 -11.01
N LEU A 271 -37.85 -6.85 -9.72
CA LEU A 271 -36.60 -6.46 -9.14
C LEU A 271 -35.72 -7.70 -8.84
N CYS A 272 -34.43 -7.63 -9.11
CA CYS A 272 -33.45 -8.65 -8.76
C CYS A 272 -32.30 -8.00 -7.97
N TYR A 273 -31.85 -8.68 -6.92
CA TYR A 273 -30.84 -8.16 -6.03
C TYR A 273 -30.08 -9.28 -5.28
N GLY A 274 -28.91 -8.96 -4.76
CA GLY A 274 -28.14 -9.81 -3.85
C GLY A 274 -28.50 -9.54 -2.39
N TYR A 275 -28.63 -10.56 -1.59
CA TYR A 275 -28.75 -10.48 -0.15
C TYR A 275 -28.13 -11.70 0.51
N ASP A 276 -27.27 -11.48 1.49
CA ASP A 276 -26.61 -12.54 2.27
C ASP A 276 -25.88 -13.60 1.41
N GLY A 277 -25.26 -13.15 0.30
CA GLY A 277 -24.54 -14.03 -0.63
C GLY A 277 -25.44 -14.78 -1.63
N GLU A 278 -26.74 -14.61 -1.57
CA GLU A 278 -27.74 -15.27 -2.41
C GLU A 278 -28.49 -14.25 -3.28
N ILE A 279 -29.25 -14.75 -4.26
CA ILE A 279 -30.02 -13.95 -5.21
C ILE A 279 -31.50 -14.01 -4.89
N TYR A 280 -32.13 -12.85 -4.89
CA TYR A 280 -33.57 -12.68 -4.64
C TYR A 280 -34.25 -11.89 -5.74
N THR A 281 -35.56 -12.14 -5.90
CA THR A 281 -36.46 -11.32 -6.72
C THR A 281 -37.62 -10.83 -5.91
N VAL A 282 -38.18 -9.66 -6.27
CA VAL A 282 -39.40 -9.13 -5.65
C VAL A 282 -40.17 -8.24 -6.64
N LYS A 283 -41.50 -8.28 -6.60
CA LYS A 283 -42.38 -7.25 -7.20
C LYS A 283 -42.91 -6.37 -6.12
N GLU A 284 -43.19 -5.10 -6.44
CA GLU A 284 -43.82 -4.18 -5.50
C GLU A 284 -45.12 -4.78 -4.96
N GLY A 285 -45.26 -4.81 -3.64
CA GLY A 285 -46.41 -5.39 -2.94
C GLY A 285 -46.37 -6.91 -2.77
N GLY A 286 -45.35 -7.59 -3.27
CA GLY A 286 -45.09 -9.00 -3.02
C GLY A 286 -43.98 -9.20 -1.97
N GLU A 287 -43.87 -10.42 -1.48
CA GLU A 287 -42.78 -10.83 -0.61
C GLU A 287 -41.52 -11.18 -1.41
N PRO A 288 -40.28 -10.89 -0.90
CA PRO A 288 -39.03 -11.34 -1.49
C PRO A 288 -39.00 -12.85 -1.70
N GLN A 289 -38.64 -13.27 -2.90
CA GLN A 289 -38.49 -14.67 -3.26
C GLN A 289 -37.03 -14.99 -3.51
N LYS A 290 -36.50 -15.96 -2.75
CA LYS A 290 -35.15 -16.49 -3.00
C LYS A 290 -35.16 -17.29 -4.31
N VAL A 291 -34.19 -17.01 -5.18
CA VAL A 291 -33.97 -17.83 -6.38
C VAL A 291 -33.14 -19.05 -5.99
N ASN A 292 -33.73 -20.23 -6.00
CA ASN A 292 -33.05 -21.46 -5.67
C ASN A 292 -32.15 -21.88 -6.83
N ILE A 293 -30.85 -21.77 -6.64
CA ILE A 293 -29.83 -22.01 -7.68
C ILE A 293 -28.97 -23.19 -7.28
N SER A 294 -28.73 -24.11 -8.20
CA SER A 294 -27.70 -25.12 -8.12
C SER A 294 -26.61 -24.83 -9.17
N ILE A 295 -25.36 -25.03 -8.81
CA ILE A 295 -24.21 -24.82 -9.69
C ILE A 295 -23.37 -26.08 -9.74
N THR A 296 -23.19 -26.62 -10.96
CA THR A 296 -22.23 -27.68 -11.22
C THR A 296 -20.97 -27.07 -11.79
N THR A 297 -19.87 -27.12 -11.06
CA THR A 297 -18.58 -26.57 -11.48
C THR A 297 -17.41 -27.38 -10.89
N ASP A 298 -16.30 -27.42 -11.60
CA ASP A 298 -15.01 -27.92 -11.12
C ASP A 298 -13.99 -26.78 -10.92
N ASN A 299 -14.45 -25.50 -10.94
CA ASN A 299 -13.63 -24.32 -10.76
C ASN A 299 -13.31 -24.07 -9.27
N ASP A 300 -12.69 -25.02 -8.61
CA ASP A 300 -12.20 -24.88 -7.26
C ASP A 300 -10.72 -24.44 -7.22
N ALA A 301 -10.34 -23.73 -6.17
CA ALA A 301 -8.93 -23.46 -5.93
C ALA A 301 -8.18 -24.80 -5.74
N PRO A 302 -6.93 -24.90 -6.23
CA PRO A 302 -6.14 -26.11 -6.01
C PRO A 302 -5.97 -26.37 -4.51
N SER A 303 -6.12 -27.63 -4.08
CA SER A 303 -5.95 -28.00 -2.66
C SER A 303 -4.54 -27.77 -2.15
N LEU A 304 -3.55 -27.77 -3.04
CA LEU A 304 -2.14 -27.52 -2.75
C LEU A 304 -1.46 -26.87 -3.95
N VAL A 305 -0.83 -25.74 -3.73
CA VAL A 305 0.05 -25.07 -4.70
C VAL A 305 1.50 -25.41 -4.35
N ARG A 306 2.29 -25.82 -5.35
CA ARG A 306 3.72 -26.11 -5.22
C ARG A 306 4.49 -25.28 -6.23
N GLN A 307 5.47 -24.52 -5.74
CA GLN A 307 6.31 -23.65 -6.57
C GLN A 307 7.73 -23.63 -6.03
N ILE A 308 8.69 -23.27 -6.88
CA ILE A 308 10.03 -22.85 -6.45
C ILE A 308 10.09 -21.34 -6.66
N LYS A 309 10.39 -20.61 -5.60
CA LYS A 309 10.57 -19.14 -5.66
C LYS A 309 12.00 -18.75 -5.40
N SER A 310 12.49 -17.78 -6.16
CA SER A 310 13.83 -17.18 -6.05
C SER A 310 13.78 -15.67 -5.76
N TRP A 311 12.62 -15.18 -5.31
CA TRP A 311 12.35 -13.78 -4.98
C TRP A 311 11.24 -13.68 -3.93
N GLY A 312 11.10 -12.50 -3.31
CA GLY A 312 10.05 -12.22 -2.33
C GLY A 312 10.50 -12.32 -0.87
N ALA A 313 11.80 -12.29 -0.60
CA ALA A 313 12.32 -12.14 0.76
C ALA A 313 11.92 -10.77 1.32
N SER A 314 11.31 -10.72 2.49
CA SER A 314 10.81 -9.48 3.11
C SER A 314 11.68 -8.94 4.25
N GLU A 315 12.35 -9.81 4.98
CA GLU A 315 13.30 -9.46 6.05
C GLU A 315 14.44 -10.48 6.09
N ILE A 316 15.55 -10.12 6.71
CA ILE A 316 16.71 -11.00 6.84
C ILE A 316 17.30 -10.99 8.25
N SER A 317 17.99 -12.09 8.61
CA SER A 317 18.93 -12.18 9.72
C SER A 317 20.18 -12.91 9.23
N VAL A 318 21.36 -12.33 9.44
CA VAL A 318 22.62 -12.90 8.99
C VAL A 318 23.22 -13.77 10.10
N SER A 319 23.69 -14.97 9.76
CA SER A 319 24.35 -15.85 10.74
C SER A 319 25.64 -15.20 11.26
N PRO A 320 26.05 -15.48 12.51
CA PRO A 320 27.25 -14.86 13.11
C PRO A 320 28.55 -15.07 12.34
N ASP A 321 28.63 -16.15 11.54
CA ASP A 321 29.78 -16.42 10.66
C ASP A 321 29.58 -15.92 9.22
N ALA A 322 28.48 -15.24 8.97
CA ALA A 322 28.09 -14.67 7.67
C ALA A 322 28.04 -15.68 6.52
N LYS A 323 27.80 -16.99 6.82
CA LYS A 323 27.67 -18.04 5.80
C LYS A 323 26.26 -18.37 5.42
N GLU A 324 25.30 -18.04 6.27
CA GLU A 324 23.89 -18.25 6.06
C GLU A 324 23.11 -16.95 6.28
N VAL A 325 22.01 -16.81 5.57
CA VAL A 325 21.03 -15.75 5.79
C VAL A 325 19.68 -16.40 6.00
N ALA A 326 19.07 -16.16 7.15
CA ALA A 326 17.67 -16.45 7.38
C ALA A 326 16.82 -15.31 6.77
N PHE A 327 15.67 -15.65 6.19
CA PHE A 327 14.75 -14.69 5.62
C PHE A 327 13.31 -15.17 5.74
N VAL A 328 12.37 -14.22 5.70
CA VAL A 328 10.94 -14.52 5.60
C VAL A 328 10.48 -14.41 4.16
N MET A 329 9.73 -15.38 3.70
CA MET A 329 9.08 -15.35 2.40
C MET A 329 7.67 -15.90 2.54
N HIS A 330 6.67 -15.08 2.17
CA HIS A 330 5.26 -15.44 2.26
C HIS A 330 4.82 -15.94 3.66
N GLY A 331 5.39 -15.37 4.71
CA GLY A 331 5.09 -15.72 6.09
C GLY A 331 5.87 -16.88 6.67
N ASP A 332 6.63 -17.64 5.87
CA ASP A 332 7.48 -18.73 6.36
C ASP A 332 8.95 -18.30 6.50
N VAL A 333 9.63 -18.96 7.43
CA VAL A 333 11.07 -18.78 7.68
C VAL A 333 11.87 -19.73 6.81
N TYR A 334 12.87 -19.20 6.11
CA TYR A 334 13.84 -19.93 5.30
C TYR A 334 15.26 -19.56 5.73
N VAL A 335 16.21 -20.46 5.43
CA VAL A 335 17.65 -20.17 5.55
C VAL A 335 18.33 -20.56 4.25
N THR A 336 19.16 -19.67 3.71
CA THR A 336 19.95 -19.92 2.49
C THR A 336 21.43 -19.70 2.73
N SER A 337 22.25 -20.37 1.92
CA SER A 337 23.70 -20.17 1.91
C SER A 337 24.05 -18.83 1.25
N VAL A 338 25.00 -18.08 1.82
CA VAL A 338 25.54 -16.84 1.22
C VAL A 338 26.32 -17.13 -0.07
N GLU A 339 26.94 -18.30 -0.18
CA GLU A 339 27.80 -18.65 -1.32
C GLU A 339 27.10 -19.51 -2.37
N TYR A 340 26.11 -20.31 -1.97
CA TYR A 340 25.40 -21.27 -2.81
C TYR A 340 23.90 -21.02 -2.79
N THR A 341 23.13 -21.70 -3.63
CA THR A 341 21.66 -21.59 -3.68
C THR A 341 20.92 -22.55 -2.73
N THR A 342 21.69 -23.34 -1.94
CA THR A 342 21.11 -24.29 -1.00
C THR A 342 20.21 -23.58 0.01
N THR A 343 18.92 -23.88 -0.04
CA THR A 343 17.90 -23.22 0.77
C THR A 343 17.11 -24.26 1.55
N LYS A 344 16.87 -24.00 2.82
CA LYS A 344 16.08 -24.82 3.73
C LYS A 344 14.85 -24.05 4.20
N ARG A 345 13.67 -24.62 4.09
CA ARG A 345 12.46 -24.13 4.75
C ARG A 345 12.50 -24.56 6.21
N ILE A 346 12.30 -23.66 7.13
CA ILE A 346 12.36 -23.88 8.59
C ILE A 346 10.95 -24.07 9.15
N THR A 347 10.00 -23.24 8.71
CA THR A 347 8.59 -23.35 9.09
C THR A 347 7.74 -23.72 7.88
N ASP A 348 6.64 -24.45 8.11
CA ASP A 348 5.67 -24.87 7.10
C ASP A 348 4.28 -24.78 7.71
N THR A 349 3.77 -23.56 7.86
CA THR A 349 2.50 -23.30 8.51
C THR A 349 1.66 -22.32 7.67
N PRO A 350 0.32 -22.34 7.76
CA PRO A 350 -0.50 -21.30 7.12
C PRO A 350 -0.44 -19.95 7.85
N GLN A 351 0.14 -19.91 9.07
CA GLN A 351 0.29 -18.70 9.86
C GLN A 351 1.51 -17.89 9.43
N GLN A 352 1.58 -16.67 9.86
CA GLN A 352 2.71 -15.78 9.60
C GLN A 352 3.79 -15.91 10.67
N GLU A 353 5.04 -16.04 10.23
CA GLU A 353 6.25 -15.87 11.03
C GLU A 353 7.00 -14.61 10.59
N ARG A 354 7.66 -13.92 11.55
CA ARG A 354 8.44 -12.70 11.32
C ARG A 354 9.42 -12.39 12.45
N ASP A 355 10.18 -11.32 12.33
CA ASP A 355 11.09 -10.78 13.34
C ASP A 355 12.23 -11.77 13.69
N LEU A 356 13.07 -12.08 12.70
CA LEU A 356 14.09 -13.11 12.80
C LEU A 356 15.33 -12.66 13.60
N SER A 357 15.86 -13.53 14.45
CA SER A 357 17.17 -13.34 15.07
C SER A 357 17.92 -14.68 15.19
N PHE A 358 19.16 -14.74 14.69
CA PHE A 358 20.05 -15.87 14.94
C PHE A 358 20.58 -15.87 16.36
N SER A 359 20.76 -17.06 16.93
CA SER A 359 21.54 -17.21 18.16
C SER A 359 23.02 -16.88 17.91
N PRO A 360 23.77 -16.40 18.94
CA PRO A 360 25.19 -16.04 18.78
C PRO A 360 26.09 -17.19 18.35
N ASP A 361 25.67 -18.45 18.55
CA ASP A 361 26.38 -19.64 18.09
C ASP A 361 25.92 -20.12 16.68
N GLY A 362 24.96 -19.42 16.07
CA GLY A 362 24.42 -19.73 14.72
C GLY A 362 23.58 -21.01 14.64
N ARG A 363 23.22 -21.64 15.76
CA ARG A 363 22.56 -22.95 15.80
C ARG A 363 21.06 -22.89 16.12
N ALA A 364 20.53 -21.71 16.41
CA ALA A 364 19.13 -21.48 16.63
C ALA A 364 18.68 -20.18 15.97
N LEU A 365 17.38 -20.13 15.67
CA LEU A 365 16.64 -18.95 15.21
C LEU A 365 15.49 -18.72 16.16
N VAL A 366 15.28 -17.47 16.59
CA VAL A 366 14.02 -17.06 17.21
C VAL A 366 13.24 -16.20 16.23
N TYR A 367 11.93 -16.29 16.32
CA TYR A 367 10.98 -15.52 15.52
C TYR A 367 9.65 -15.39 16.26
N ALA A 368 8.86 -14.40 15.86
CA ALA A 368 7.47 -14.28 16.28
C ALA A 368 6.57 -15.05 15.30
N ALA A 369 5.60 -15.83 15.82
CA ALA A 369 4.61 -16.54 15.01
C ALA A 369 3.19 -16.31 15.54
N GLU A 370 2.22 -16.01 14.65
CA GLU A 370 0.82 -15.82 15.02
C GLU A 370 0.07 -17.15 15.04
N ARG A 371 0.33 -17.96 16.03
CA ARG A 371 -0.32 -19.26 16.18
C ARG A 371 -1.42 -19.24 17.22
N ASN A 372 -2.52 -19.95 16.97
CA ASN A 372 -3.70 -19.94 17.83
C ASN A 372 -4.26 -18.53 18.10
N GLY A 373 -4.10 -17.62 17.13
CA GLY A 373 -4.63 -16.26 17.18
C GLY A 373 -3.85 -15.28 18.06
N VAL A 374 -2.64 -15.64 18.48
CA VAL A 374 -1.77 -14.77 19.31
C VAL A 374 -0.34 -14.85 18.81
N TRP A 375 0.32 -13.71 18.66
CA TRP A 375 1.76 -13.66 18.40
C TRP A 375 2.54 -14.12 19.62
N GLN A 376 3.38 -15.11 19.43
CA GLN A 376 4.24 -15.64 20.49
C GLN A 376 5.64 -15.90 19.94
N ILE A 377 6.62 -16.05 20.82
CA ILE A 377 8.01 -16.26 20.44
C ILE A 377 8.30 -17.75 20.35
N TYR A 378 8.83 -18.17 19.20
CA TYR A 378 9.27 -19.53 18.91
C TYR A 378 10.76 -19.56 18.64
N GLN A 379 11.35 -20.72 18.85
CA GLN A 379 12.76 -21.01 18.55
C GLN A 379 12.82 -22.27 17.72
N SER A 380 13.53 -22.22 16.58
CA SER A 380 13.97 -23.40 15.83
C SER A 380 15.45 -23.65 16.08
N LYS A 381 15.83 -24.87 16.44
CA LYS A 381 17.18 -25.24 16.84
C LYS A 381 17.66 -26.47 16.11
N ILE A 382 18.93 -26.47 15.63
CA ILE A 382 19.60 -27.65 15.10
C ILE A 382 19.88 -28.62 16.26
N LYS A 383 19.25 -29.79 16.25
CA LYS A 383 19.34 -30.80 17.32
C LYS A 383 20.60 -31.64 17.24
N ASN A 384 21.01 -32.01 16.05
CA ASN A 384 22.22 -32.82 15.85
C ASN A 384 23.48 -31.96 16.08
N GLU A 385 24.23 -32.23 17.15
CA GLU A 385 25.44 -31.48 17.51
C GLU A 385 26.53 -31.49 16.45
N LYS A 386 26.56 -32.47 15.54
CA LYS A 386 27.53 -32.56 14.45
C LYS A 386 27.17 -31.65 13.26
N GLU A 387 25.90 -31.23 13.14
CA GLU A 387 25.42 -30.33 12.11
C GLU A 387 25.62 -28.88 12.57
N LYS A 388 26.13 -28.03 11.72
CA LYS A 388 26.55 -26.68 12.08
C LYS A 388 25.72 -25.59 11.43
N ASN A 389 25.10 -25.91 10.31
CA ASN A 389 24.42 -24.99 9.44
C ASN A 389 22.98 -25.45 9.22
N PHE A 390 22.02 -24.54 9.18
CA PHE A 390 20.61 -24.82 8.92
C PHE A 390 20.39 -25.40 7.53
N THR A 391 21.12 -24.93 6.52
CA THR A 391 20.97 -25.37 5.13
C THR A 391 21.17 -26.87 4.95
N TYR A 392 21.99 -27.49 5.81
CA TYR A 392 22.28 -28.93 5.79
C TYR A 392 21.73 -29.69 7.00
N ALA A 393 21.04 -29.03 7.92
CA ALA A 393 20.50 -29.67 9.10
C ALA A 393 19.42 -30.71 8.72
N THR A 394 19.53 -31.91 9.33
CA THR A 394 18.58 -33.00 9.09
C THR A 394 17.51 -33.09 10.18
N ASP A 395 17.78 -32.58 11.37
CA ASP A 395 16.87 -32.60 12.52
C ASP A 395 16.84 -31.22 13.17
N ILE A 396 15.69 -30.51 12.98
CA ILE A 396 15.41 -29.20 13.55
C ILE A 396 14.24 -29.34 14.50
N GLU A 397 14.44 -28.91 15.74
CA GLU A 397 13.40 -28.91 16.79
C GLU A 397 12.86 -27.49 16.97
N GLU A 398 11.56 -27.37 16.97
CA GLU A 398 10.87 -26.13 17.27
C GLU A 398 10.33 -26.11 18.70
N GLU A 399 10.55 -25.04 19.44
CA GLU A 399 10.03 -24.82 20.79
C GLU A 399 9.34 -23.46 20.88
N GLN A 400 8.17 -23.40 21.50
CA GLN A 400 7.56 -22.15 21.91
C GLN A 400 8.23 -21.63 23.19
N LEU A 401 9.00 -20.56 23.09
CA LEU A 401 9.74 -19.97 24.22
C LEU A 401 8.86 -19.15 25.16
N VAL A 402 7.94 -18.35 24.60
CA VAL A 402 7.02 -17.49 25.36
C VAL A 402 5.61 -18.05 25.23
N LYS A 403 4.92 -18.23 26.37
CA LYS A 403 3.59 -18.85 26.46
C LYS A 403 2.65 -18.02 27.35
N THR A 404 2.74 -16.69 27.27
CA THR A 404 1.95 -15.78 28.12
C THR A 404 0.51 -15.64 27.64
N GLY A 405 0.23 -15.97 26.37
CA GLY A 405 -1.07 -15.71 25.75
C GLY A 405 -1.32 -14.23 25.44
N ILE A 406 -0.29 -13.38 25.58
CA ILE A 406 -0.30 -11.96 25.24
C ILE A 406 0.61 -11.76 24.04
N THR A 407 0.20 -10.94 23.06
CA THR A 407 0.98 -10.65 21.85
C THR A 407 2.43 -10.32 22.19
N SER A 408 3.38 -11.10 21.65
CA SER A 408 4.82 -10.98 21.89
C SER A 408 5.56 -11.00 20.54
N GLN A 409 6.42 -9.99 20.27
CA GLN A 409 7.03 -9.73 18.96
C GLN A 409 8.46 -9.19 19.11
N TYR A 410 9.21 -9.13 18.01
CA TYR A 410 10.58 -8.59 17.91
C TYR A 410 11.59 -9.32 18.81
N PRO A 411 11.66 -10.66 18.80
CA PRO A 411 12.61 -11.38 19.63
C PRO A 411 14.06 -11.16 19.18
N GLN A 412 14.95 -10.92 20.15
CA GLN A 412 16.40 -10.86 19.89
C GLN A 412 17.15 -11.59 20.99
N TYR A 413 18.12 -12.43 20.59
CA TYR A 413 19.05 -13.06 21.52
C TYR A 413 19.97 -12.03 22.19
N SER A 414 20.26 -12.24 23.46
CA SER A 414 21.39 -11.59 24.10
C SER A 414 22.71 -12.05 23.46
N PRO A 415 23.73 -11.21 23.32
CA PRO A 415 25.03 -11.59 22.75
C PRO A 415 25.71 -12.79 23.45
N ASP A 416 25.44 -13.05 24.73
CA ASP A 416 25.92 -14.23 25.46
C ASP A 416 25.07 -15.50 25.27
N GLY A 417 23.97 -15.39 24.49
CA GLY A 417 23.09 -16.51 24.12
C GLY A 417 22.25 -17.11 25.26
N LYS A 418 22.10 -16.41 26.39
CA LYS A 418 21.38 -16.96 27.56
C LYS A 418 19.95 -16.47 27.68
N GLU A 419 19.61 -15.36 27.01
CA GLU A 419 18.34 -14.69 27.15
C GLU A 419 17.82 -14.24 25.78
N VAL A 420 16.50 -14.02 25.70
CA VAL A 420 15.84 -13.40 24.55
C VAL A 420 15.00 -12.24 25.06
N ALA A 421 15.22 -11.05 24.52
CA ALA A 421 14.38 -9.88 24.75
C ALA A 421 13.29 -9.81 23.67
N PHE A 422 12.13 -9.24 24.02
CA PHE A 422 10.99 -9.09 23.12
C PHE A 422 10.04 -8.02 23.66
N PHE A 423 9.22 -7.44 22.78
CA PHE A 423 8.10 -6.60 23.20
C PHE A 423 6.84 -7.44 23.42
N GLU A 424 6.14 -7.18 24.53
CA GLU A 424 4.85 -7.78 24.86
C GLU A 424 3.78 -6.69 24.87
N ASP A 425 2.59 -7.03 24.34
CA ASP A 425 1.43 -6.15 24.24
C ASP A 425 1.72 -4.81 23.54
N ARG A 426 2.62 -4.86 22.53
CA ARG A 426 3.05 -3.67 21.77
C ARG A 426 3.68 -2.56 22.64
N ALA A 427 4.03 -2.84 23.88
CA ALA A 427 4.41 -1.84 24.86
C ALA A 427 5.61 -2.28 25.72
N ALA A 428 5.47 -3.29 26.58
CA ALA A 428 6.48 -3.63 27.55
C ALA A 428 7.68 -4.36 26.94
N LEU A 429 8.91 -3.90 27.19
CA LEU A 429 10.11 -4.65 26.86
C LEU A 429 10.38 -5.69 27.95
N ARG A 430 10.42 -6.95 27.56
CA ARG A 430 10.57 -8.11 28.44
C ARG A 430 11.74 -8.99 28.02
N ILE A 431 12.24 -9.77 28.97
CA ILE A 431 13.31 -10.72 28.74
C ILE A 431 12.93 -12.09 29.30
N VAL A 432 13.10 -13.14 28.48
CA VAL A 432 12.99 -14.52 28.91
C VAL A 432 14.37 -15.14 29.06
N ASN A 433 14.62 -15.80 30.19
CA ASN A 433 15.83 -16.60 30.41
C ASN A 433 15.65 -17.99 29.77
N LEU A 434 16.53 -18.36 28.87
CA LEU A 434 16.38 -19.61 28.08
C LEU A 434 16.47 -20.88 28.92
N LYS A 435 17.18 -20.85 30.06
CA LYS A 435 17.36 -22.01 30.96
C LYS A 435 16.24 -22.11 32.00
N SER A 436 15.94 -21.03 32.71
CA SER A 436 14.91 -21.04 33.77
C SER A 436 13.50 -20.85 33.22
N LYS A 437 13.37 -20.33 32.01
CA LYS A 437 12.11 -19.90 31.33
C LYS A 437 11.38 -18.78 32.10
N GLU A 438 12.03 -18.14 33.06
CA GLU A 438 11.49 -16.97 33.76
C GLU A 438 11.46 -15.74 32.85
N ILE A 439 10.37 -14.99 32.90
CA ILE A 439 10.16 -13.75 32.12
C ILE A 439 10.13 -12.58 33.11
N ARG A 440 10.90 -11.52 32.81
CA ARG A 440 10.89 -10.28 33.59
C ARG A 440 10.66 -9.07 32.68
N THR A 441 10.02 -8.03 33.23
CA THR A 441 9.89 -6.73 32.54
C THR A 441 11.13 -5.89 32.83
N VAL A 442 11.69 -5.26 31.78
CA VAL A 442 12.85 -4.39 31.91
C VAL A 442 12.53 -2.94 31.56
N LEU A 443 11.52 -2.70 30.69
CA LEU A 443 10.94 -1.38 30.44
C LEU A 443 9.42 -1.50 30.53
N ASP A 444 8.82 -0.69 31.39
CA ASP A 444 7.37 -0.64 31.58
C ASP A 444 6.66 -0.07 30.36
N GLY A 445 5.53 -0.66 29.95
CA GLY A 445 4.75 -0.30 28.81
C GLY A 445 4.21 1.14 28.81
N LYS A 446 4.20 1.84 29.93
CA LYS A 446 3.86 3.27 29.99
C LYS A 446 4.90 4.17 29.31
N TYR A 447 6.12 3.67 29.07
CA TYR A 447 7.22 4.43 28.49
C TYR A 447 7.51 4.10 27.03
N VAL A 448 6.85 3.10 26.48
CA VAL A 448 7.02 2.70 25.08
C VAL A 448 5.71 2.11 24.55
N TYR A 449 5.36 2.43 23.31
CA TYR A 449 4.16 1.91 22.67
C TYR A 449 4.35 1.86 21.14
N SER A 450 4.04 0.72 20.55
CA SER A 450 3.99 0.57 19.10
C SER A 450 2.63 1.00 18.56
N TYR A 451 2.60 2.10 17.84
CA TYR A 451 1.41 2.55 17.12
C TYR A 451 1.19 1.72 15.87
N SER A 452 2.27 1.42 15.16
CA SER A 452 2.27 0.64 13.93
C SER A 452 3.41 -0.37 14.00
N ASP A 453 3.19 -1.59 13.55
CA ASP A 453 4.20 -2.64 13.62
C ASP A 453 5.51 -2.20 12.94
N GLY A 454 6.64 -2.29 13.66
CA GLY A 454 7.96 -1.88 13.19
C GLY A 454 8.39 -0.45 13.56
N ASP A 455 7.59 0.30 14.32
CA ASP A 455 7.90 1.67 14.74
C ASP A 455 8.66 1.79 16.06
N ILE A 456 8.88 0.67 16.76
CA ILE A 456 9.70 0.59 17.99
C ILE A 456 10.83 -0.40 17.78
N ALA A 457 11.96 -0.13 18.43
CA ALA A 457 13.16 -0.95 18.34
C ALA A 457 13.88 -1.04 19.67
N PHE A 458 14.69 -2.08 19.84
CA PHE A 458 15.68 -2.18 20.91
C PHE A 458 16.92 -2.91 20.39
N GLU A 459 18.03 -2.76 21.07
CA GLU A 459 19.29 -3.46 20.77
C GLU A 459 20.06 -3.78 22.05
N TRP A 460 20.55 -5.03 22.16
CA TRP A 460 21.38 -5.47 23.27
C TRP A 460 22.79 -4.86 23.23
N SER A 461 23.30 -4.47 24.41
CA SER A 461 24.72 -4.13 24.54
C SER A 461 25.62 -5.35 24.34
N PRO A 462 26.84 -5.18 23.83
CA PRO A 462 27.78 -6.28 23.61
C PRO A 462 28.05 -7.14 24.87
N ASP A 463 27.99 -6.60 26.07
CA ASP A 463 28.17 -7.31 27.35
C ASP A 463 26.88 -7.96 27.90
N SER A 464 25.76 -7.87 27.16
CA SER A 464 24.45 -8.41 27.58
C SER A 464 23.89 -7.84 28.87
N LYS A 465 24.31 -6.62 29.27
CA LYS A 465 23.89 -6.00 30.54
C LYS A 465 22.90 -4.85 30.36
N TRP A 466 22.86 -4.29 29.16
CA TRP A 466 22.04 -3.13 28.84
C TRP A 466 21.29 -3.34 27.51
N LEU A 467 20.24 -2.56 27.31
CA LEU A 467 19.54 -2.43 26.05
C LEU A 467 19.38 -0.93 25.74
N LEU A 468 19.54 -0.56 24.48
CA LEU A 468 19.00 0.66 23.92
C LEU A 468 17.57 0.39 23.51
N SER A 469 16.64 1.27 23.77
CA SER A 469 15.22 1.07 23.42
C SER A 469 14.56 2.38 23.03
N THR A 470 13.64 2.33 22.10
CA THR A 470 12.68 3.42 21.84
C THR A 470 12.00 3.82 23.15
N TYR A 471 11.86 5.11 23.38
CA TYR A 471 11.29 5.68 24.61
C TYR A 471 10.40 6.88 24.26
N ILE A 472 9.11 6.80 24.58
CA ILE A 472 8.14 7.87 24.36
C ILE A 472 7.86 8.71 25.60
N GLY A 473 8.34 8.28 26.78
CA GLY A 473 8.24 9.01 28.04
C GLY A 473 6.82 9.44 28.39
N ASN A 474 6.63 10.73 28.60
CA ASN A 474 5.35 11.31 29.02
C ASN A 474 4.52 11.81 27.81
N GLY A 475 4.42 11.02 26.74
CA GLY A 475 3.55 11.31 25.60
C GLY A 475 4.24 11.84 24.34
N GLY A 476 5.53 11.58 24.20
CA GLY A 476 6.33 11.99 23.04
C GLY A 476 6.33 10.97 21.88
N TRP A 477 5.20 10.35 21.55
CA TRP A 477 5.19 9.28 20.53
C TRP A 477 5.69 9.70 19.12
N ASN A 478 5.51 10.97 18.76
CA ASN A 478 6.05 11.56 17.52
C ASN A 478 7.33 12.39 17.74
N ASN A 479 7.85 12.43 18.98
CA ASN A 479 9.13 13.01 19.36
C ASN A 479 9.83 12.02 20.31
N GLN A 480 10.00 10.79 19.84
CA GLN A 480 10.56 9.72 20.66
C GLN A 480 12.03 9.99 20.98
N ASP A 481 12.43 9.51 22.15
CA ASP A 481 13.81 9.47 22.63
C ASP A 481 14.36 8.04 22.59
N ILE A 482 15.62 7.87 22.94
CA ILE A 482 16.26 6.58 23.16
C ILE A 482 16.61 6.44 24.63
N ALA A 483 16.14 5.35 25.26
CA ALA A 483 16.48 4.98 26.63
C ALA A 483 17.58 3.92 26.67
N LEU A 484 18.41 4.01 27.70
CA LEU A 484 19.30 2.95 28.16
C LEU A 484 18.61 2.20 29.31
N VAL A 485 18.40 0.91 29.10
CA VAL A 485 17.64 0.05 30.00
C VAL A 485 18.54 -1.06 30.51
N LYS A 486 18.66 -1.20 31.83
CA LYS A 486 19.45 -2.29 32.41
C LYS A 486 18.74 -3.63 32.26
N ALA A 487 19.42 -4.66 31.83
CA ALA A 487 18.82 -5.97 31.55
C ALA A 487 18.23 -6.66 32.81
N ASP A 488 18.55 -6.20 34.02
CA ASP A 488 17.91 -6.64 35.25
C ASP A 488 16.64 -5.85 35.60
N GLY A 489 16.28 -4.84 34.81
CA GLY A 489 15.08 -4.01 34.98
C GLY A 489 15.15 -2.96 36.09
N LYS A 490 16.32 -2.73 36.70
CA LYS A 490 16.43 -1.84 37.89
C LYS A 490 16.73 -0.40 37.52
N GLU A 491 17.25 -0.14 36.31
CA GLU A 491 17.66 1.19 35.92
C GLU A 491 17.18 1.48 34.50
N VAL A 492 16.63 2.68 34.29
CA VAL A 492 16.21 3.22 32.99
C VAL A 492 16.66 4.68 32.92
N HIS A 493 17.42 5.03 31.88
CA HIS A 493 17.92 6.37 31.65
C HIS A 493 17.48 6.84 30.27
N ASN A 494 16.71 7.96 30.16
CA ASN A 494 16.47 8.62 28.90
C ASN A 494 17.78 9.25 28.43
N LEU A 495 18.42 8.69 27.40
CA LEU A 495 19.73 9.15 26.92
C LEU A 495 19.64 10.47 26.14
N THR A 496 18.72 10.55 25.19
CA THR A 496 18.66 11.69 24.26
C THR A 496 17.91 12.86 24.86
N ASN A 497 16.79 12.62 25.54
CA ASN A 497 15.99 13.60 26.30
C ASN A 497 15.86 14.93 25.57
N SER A 498 15.38 14.87 24.34
CA SER A 498 15.34 16.02 23.43
C SER A 498 13.91 16.30 22.97
N GLY A 499 13.67 17.46 22.40
CA GLY A 499 12.38 17.78 21.76
C GLY A 499 12.33 17.35 20.30
N TYR A 500 13.33 16.62 19.84
CA TYR A 500 13.45 16.08 18.48
C TYR A 500 13.02 14.61 18.47
N SER A 501 12.90 14.03 17.26
CA SER A 501 12.65 12.61 17.10
C SER A 501 13.99 11.88 16.99
N ASP A 502 14.36 11.14 18.02
CA ASP A 502 15.59 10.34 18.10
C ASP A 502 15.26 8.85 18.03
N SER A 503 15.83 8.12 17.07
CA SER A 503 15.45 6.73 16.78
C SER A 503 16.63 5.85 16.36
N ASN A 504 16.39 4.54 16.24
CA ASN A 504 17.33 3.56 15.71
C ASN A 504 18.69 3.56 16.44
N GLY A 505 18.67 3.60 17.77
CA GLY A 505 19.87 3.53 18.58
C GLY A 505 20.61 2.21 18.42
N LYS A 506 21.89 2.24 17.98
CA LYS A 506 22.74 1.08 17.77
C LYS A 506 24.06 1.21 18.54
N TRP A 507 24.48 0.12 19.17
CA TRP A 507 25.80 0.07 19.81
C TRP A 507 26.91 0.04 18.75
N VAL A 508 27.88 0.92 18.88
CA VAL A 508 29.06 1.00 18.01
C VAL A 508 30.33 1.11 18.84
N LEU A 509 31.50 0.93 18.20
CA LEU A 509 32.81 1.03 18.83
C LEU A 509 32.94 0.13 20.08
N ASP A 510 32.53 -1.14 19.95
CA ASP A 510 32.53 -2.15 21.01
C ASP A 510 31.77 -1.73 22.28
N GLY A 511 30.68 -0.96 22.13
CA GLY A 511 29.82 -0.48 23.21
C GLY A 511 30.22 0.86 23.81
N LYS A 512 31.24 1.52 23.29
CA LYS A 512 31.70 2.84 23.78
C LYS A 512 30.85 4.01 23.27
N ALA A 513 30.01 3.79 22.28
CA ALA A 513 29.13 4.81 21.71
C ALA A 513 27.84 4.21 21.19
N MET A 514 26.86 5.09 20.95
CA MET A 514 25.59 4.81 20.31
C MET A 514 25.50 5.63 19.01
N LEU A 515 25.27 4.94 17.88
CA LEU A 515 24.83 5.53 16.63
C LEU A 515 23.32 5.68 16.65
N PHE A 516 22.77 6.82 16.21
CA PHE A 516 21.31 7.01 16.17
C PHE A 516 20.91 8.02 15.07
N GLN A 517 19.64 8.05 14.75
CA GLN A 517 19.05 8.99 13.80
C GLN A 517 18.30 10.10 14.53
N SER A 518 18.31 11.31 13.98
CA SER A 518 17.61 12.47 14.54
C SER A 518 17.28 13.52 13.50
N ASP A 519 16.13 14.18 13.65
CA ASP A 519 15.67 15.31 12.81
C ASP A 519 16.13 16.68 13.33
N ARG A 520 17.10 16.73 14.26
CA ARG A 520 17.52 17.98 14.93
C ARG A 520 18.26 18.99 14.07
N ALA A 521 18.77 18.59 12.90
CA ALA A 521 19.44 19.50 11.96
C ALA A 521 18.72 19.61 10.61
N GLY A 522 17.88 18.63 10.27
CA GLY A 522 17.12 18.60 9.02
C GLY A 522 15.83 19.42 9.05
N TYR A 523 15.13 19.43 7.93
CA TYR A 523 13.77 19.97 7.88
C TYR A 523 12.85 19.09 8.74
N ARG A 524 12.23 19.74 9.71
CA ARG A 524 11.29 19.10 10.61
C ARG A 524 9.87 19.41 10.22
N SER A 525 9.10 18.38 9.85
CA SER A 525 7.66 18.43 9.67
C SER A 525 6.98 17.88 10.91
N HIS A 526 6.02 18.61 11.47
CA HIS A 526 5.17 18.06 12.51
C HIS A 526 4.36 16.89 11.92
N GLY A 527 4.38 15.75 12.60
CA GLY A 527 3.70 14.56 12.15
C GLY A 527 4.54 13.59 11.35
N SER A 528 5.85 13.72 11.33
CA SER A 528 6.85 12.72 10.87
C SER A 528 6.77 12.27 9.41
N TRP A 529 5.89 12.82 8.60
CA TRP A 529 5.70 12.41 7.20
C TRP A 529 6.63 13.13 6.21
N GLY A 530 7.72 13.67 6.65
CA GLY A 530 8.65 14.38 5.78
C GLY A 530 9.81 15.02 6.52
N ALA A 531 10.09 14.60 7.76
CA ALA A 531 11.32 14.99 8.44
C ALA A 531 12.54 14.52 7.65
N GLU A 532 13.55 15.36 7.59
CA GLU A 532 14.85 15.02 7.07
C GLU A 532 15.74 14.70 8.25
N ASP A 533 16.31 13.51 8.26
CA ASP A 533 17.10 12.97 9.36
C ASP A 533 18.59 13.04 9.05
N ASP A 534 19.36 12.91 10.10
CA ASP A 534 20.79 12.81 10.12
C ASP A 534 21.23 11.65 11.02
N ALA A 535 22.36 11.04 10.71
CA ALA A 535 23.03 10.12 11.63
C ALA A 535 23.85 10.90 12.64
N TYR A 536 23.72 10.54 13.91
CA TYR A 536 24.49 11.08 15.05
C TYR A 536 25.17 9.95 15.80
N ILE A 537 26.27 10.28 16.47
CA ILE A 537 26.94 9.39 17.43
C ILE A 537 27.00 10.07 18.80
N MET A 538 26.66 9.33 19.86
CA MET A 538 26.78 9.73 21.26
C MET A 538 27.82 8.81 21.95
N PHE A 539 28.82 9.40 22.61
CA PHE A 539 29.89 8.67 23.25
C PHE A 539 29.65 8.51 24.75
N PHE A 540 29.73 7.26 25.24
CA PHE A 540 29.74 6.90 26.65
C PHE A 540 31.15 6.90 27.26
N ASP A 541 32.17 6.86 26.40
CA ASP A 541 33.58 6.82 26.78
C ASP A 541 34.29 8.08 26.29
N LEU A 542 34.97 8.80 27.22
CA LEU A 542 35.65 10.07 26.90
C LEU A 542 36.88 9.87 26.00
N ASP A 543 37.61 8.79 26.18
CA ASP A 543 38.83 8.52 25.38
C ASP A 543 38.43 8.18 23.93
N ALA A 544 37.33 7.42 23.75
CA ALA A 544 36.75 7.17 22.43
C ALA A 544 36.28 8.46 21.75
N TYR A 545 35.63 9.37 22.50
CA TYR A 545 35.21 10.68 21.99
C TYR A 545 36.43 11.53 21.56
N ASN A 546 37.47 11.61 22.41
CA ASN A 546 38.68 12.38 22.11
C ASN A 546 39.38 11.79 20.85
N ARG A 547 39.53 10.48 20.79
CA ARG A 547 40.13 9.79 19.62
C ARG A 547 39.30 10.01 18.34
N PHE A 548 38.00 9.95 18.43
CA PHE A 548 37.10 10.18 17.27
C PHE A 548 37.31 11.58 16.67
N ASN A 549 37.48 12.60 17.52
CA ASN A 549 37.70 13.99 17.10
C ASN A 549 39.14 14.29 16.62
N MET A 550 40.08 13.36 16.75
CA MET A 550 41.42 13.52 16.20
C MET A 550 41.40 13.52 14.67
N SER A 551 42.19 14.38 14.06
CA SER A 551 42.53 14.28 12.64
C SER A 551 43.26 12.97 12.33
N LYS A 552 43.31 12.61 11.05
CA LYS A 552 44.04 11.40 10.62
C LYS A 552 45.50 11.42 11.07
N GLU A 553 46.18 12.57 10.96
CA GLU A 553 47.55 12.75 11.39
C GLU A 553 47.71 12.56 12.91
N GLU A 554 46.82 13.12 13.71
CA GLU A 554 46.83 12.98 15.17
C GLU A 554 46.61 11.53 15.60
N VAL A 555 45.74 10.79 14.92
CA VAL A 555 45.55 9.34 15.16
C VAL A 555 46.80 8.56 14.86
N GLU A 556 47.45 8.81 13.69
CA GLU A 556 48.72 8.16 13.32
C GLU A 556 49.83 8.45 14.31
N LEU A 557 49.95 9.70 14.79
CA LEU A 557 50.94 10.10 15.80
C LEU A 557 50.62 9.46 17.17
N ALA A 558 49.37 9.43 17.59
CA ALA A 558 48.95 8.79 18.83
C ALA A 558 49.27 7.28 18.81
N ASP A 559 48.97 6.60 17.69
CA ASP A 559 49.27 5.18 17.55
C ASP A 559 50.79 4.89 17.48
N ALA A 560 51.57 5.77 16.88
CA ALA A 560 53.01 5.66 16.86
C ALA A 560 53.64 5.80 18.26
N ASN A 561 53.05 6.64 19.11
CA ASN A 561 53.51 6.95 20.45
C ASN A 561 52.94 6.01 21.55
N LYS A 562 52.14 5.01 21.21
CA LYS A 562 51.72 3.97 22.17
C LYS A 562 52.91 3.32 22.85
N ASP A 563 52.82 3.13 24.16
CA ASP A 563 53.84 2.46 24.92
C ASP A 563 53.96 0.97 24.63
N ASP A 564 55.08 0.32 24.99
CA ASP A 564 55.28 -1.11 24.74
C ASP A 564 54.29 -2.03 25.43
N LYS A 565 53.58 -1.55 26.45
CA LYS A 565 52.57 -2.32 27.18
C LYS A 565 51.25 -2.31 26.43
N GLU A 566 50.85 -1.16 25.92
CA GLU A 566 49.65 -1.01 25.08
C GLU A 566 49.80 -1.78 23.74
N LYS A 567 50.96 -1.68 23.08
CA LYS A 567 51.27 -2.46 21.87
C LYS A 567 51.18 -3.96 22.10
N LYS A 568 51.74 -4.47 23.22
CA LYS A 568 51.63 -5.89 23.60
C LYS A 568 50.19 -6.33 23.96
N GLU A 569 49.34 -5.45 24.50
CA GLU A 569 47.92 -5.76 24.73
C GLU A 569 47.14 -5.84 23.41
N ASP A 570 47.41 -4.95 22.49
CA ASP A 570 46.78 -4.97 21.15
C ASP A 570 47.24 -6.21 20.35
N GLU A 571 48.52 -6.53 20.36
CA GLU A 571 49.06 -7.78 19.75
C GLU A 571 48.44 -9.05 20.36
N LYS A 572 48.22 -9.11 21.68
CA LYS A 572 47.56 -10.23 22.33
C LYS A 572 46.11 -10.38 21.94
N LYS A 573 45.38 -9.25 21.79
CA LYS A 573 43.97 -9.26 21.31
C LYS A 573 43.88 -9.77 19.88
N GLU A 574 44.81 -9.33 19.01
CA GLU A 574 44.86 -9.77 17.61
C GLU A 574 45.24 -11.26 17.48
N GLU A 575 46.21 -11.74 18.28
CA GLU A 575 46.56 -13.17 18.35
C GLU A 575 45.40 -14.02 18.89
N ALA A 576 44.71 -13.56 19.90
CA ALA A 576 43.54 -14.26 20.45
C ALA A 576 42.40 -14.36 19.40
N LYS A 577 42.17 -13.28 18.63
CA LYS A 577 41.21 -13.27 17.53
C LYS A 577 41.64 -14.25 16.41
N LYS A 578 42.89 -14.23 15.97
CA LYS A 578 43.42 -15.19 14.97
C LYS A 578 43.27 -16.64 15.42
N LYS A 579 43.58 -16.93 16.69
CA LYS A 579 43.41 -18.29 17.27
C LYS A 579 41.93 -18.72 17.35
N ALA A 580 41.01 -17.81 17.66
CA ALA A 580 39.56 -18.06 17.63
C ALA A 580 39.08 -18.37 16.21
N ASP A 581 39.49 -17.57 15.22
CA ASP A 581 39.18 -17.76 13.80
C ASP A 581 39.72 -19.08 13.24
N GLU A 582 40.96 -19.45 13.59
CA GLU A 582 41.54 -20.74 13.21
C GLU A 582 40.81 -21.91 13.87
N LYS A 583 40.42 -21.78 15.13
CA LYS A 583 39.64 -22.79 15.84
C LYS A 583 38.27 -22.94 15.24
N GLN A 584 37.58 -21.84 14.91
CA GLN A 584 36.32 -21.83 14.21
C GLN A 584 36.41 -22.49 12.82
N LYS A 585 37.45 -22.16 12.03
CA LYS A 585 37.73 -22.82 10.74
C LYS A 585 37.95 -24.33 10.89
N LYS A 586 38.65 -24.79 11.93
CA LYS A 586 38.91 -26.21 12.18
C LYS A 586 37.73 -26.97 12.75
N THR A 587 36.98 -26.38 13.68
CA THR A 587 35.91 -27.04 14.41
C THR A 587 34.55 -26.71 13.82
N GLY A 588 34.42 -25.60 13.12
CA GLY A 588 33.17 -24.98 12.63
C GLY A 588 32.23 -24.57 13.75
N LYS A 589 32.66 -24.57 14.99
CA LYS A 589 31.89 -24.07 16.13
C LYS A 589 32.17 -22.57 16.29
N ILE A 590 31.13 -21.78 16.33
CA ILE A 590 31.19 -20.36 16.68
C ILE A 590 31.27 -20.28 18.20
N GLU A 591 32.33 -19.68 18.73
CA GLU A 591 32.49 -19.46 20.18
C GLU A 591 31.87 -18.10 20.52
N VAL A 592 30.95 -18.10 21.48
CA VAL A 592 30.34 -16.87 22.01
C VAL A 592 31.44 -16.10 22.79
N GLU A 593 31.71 -14.88 22.34
CA GLU A 593 32.75 -14.04 22.92
C GLU A 593 32.34 -13.54 24.32
N LYS A 594 33.27 -13.61 25.29
CA LYS A 594 33.03 -13.01 26.59
C LYS A 594 33.48 -11.55 26.58
N VAL A 595 32.52 -10.65 26.52
CA VAL A 595 32.80 -9.21 26.57
C VAL A 595 32.89 -8.78 28.05
N LYS A 596 33.86 -7.90 28.36
CA LYS A 596 33.96 -7.29 29.68
C LYS A 596 32.74 -6.37 29.91
N PRO A 597 32.29 -6.20 31.17
CA PRO A 597 31.24 -5.21 31.49
C PRO A 597 31.61 -3.83 30.94
N LEU A 598 30.67 -3.17 30.31
CA LEU A 598 30.84 -1.82 29.78
C LEU A 598 30.91 -0.80 30.93
N GLU A 599 31.80 0.17 30.79
CA GLU A 599 31.88 1.36 31.62
C GLU A 599 31.20 2.50 30.85
N LEU A 600 30.06 2.98 31.36
CA LEU A 600 29.23 3.96 30.67
C LEU A 600 29.16 5.25 31.48
N ASP A 601 29.70 6.35 30.95
CA ASP A 601 29.53 7.69 31.50
C ASP A 601 28.20 8.28 31.02
N ILE A 602 27.13 7.92 31.75
CA ILE A 602 25.75 8.30 31.39
C ILE A 602 25.50 9.79 31.70
N GLU A 603 26.17 10.35 32.71
CA GLU A 603 25.94 11.73 33.13
C GLU A 603 26.40 12.75 32.08
N ASN A 604 27.53 12.49 31.41
CA ASN A 604 28.14 13.43 30.49
C ASN A 604 28.00 13.05 29.00
N CYS A 605 27.34 11.94 28.67
CA CYS A 605 27.26 11.46 27.28
C CYS A 605 26.53 12.44 26.33
N ARG A 606 25.60 13.25 26.84
CA ARG A 606 24.88 14.25 26.03
C ARG A 606 25.76 15.37 25.49
N ASP A 607 26.83 15.69 26.20
CA ASP A 607 27.80 16.70 25.76
C ASP A 607 28.75 16.17 24.67
N ARG A 608 28.68 14.86 24.40
CA ARG A 608 29.53 14.15 23.44
C ARG A 608 28.71 13.57 22.27
N ILE A 609 27.82 14.38 21.72
CA ILE A 609 27.03 14.06 20.52
C ILE A 609 27.69 14.72 19.30
N VAL A 610 27.92 13.97 18.25
CA VAL A 610 28.48 14.43 17.00
C VAL A 610 27.58 14.04 15.82
N ARG A 611 27.29 14.98 14.92
CA ARG A 611 26.59 14.71 13.66
C ARG A 611 27.58 14.05 12.68
N LEU A 612 27.13 12.97 12.02
CA LEU A 612 27.97 12.19 11.10
C LEU A 612 27.64 12.42 9.62
N THR A 613 26.42 12.81 9.29
CA THR A 613 26.01 13.06 7.89
C THR A 613 26.34 14.50 7.47
N ALA A 614 26.81 14.66 6.24
CA ALA A 614 27.11 15.98 5.67
C ALA A 614 25.82 16.77 5.33
N ASN A 615 24.77 16.07 4.89
CA ASN A 615 23.50 16.65 4.49
C ASN A 615 22.35 15.84 5.08
N SER A 616 21.33 16.54 5.56
CA SER A 616 20.07 15.94 5.98
C SER A 616 19.31 15.37 4.78
N SER A 617 18.58 14.28 4.99
CA SER A 617 17.82 13.59 3.94
C SER A 617 16.70 12.75 4.52
N HIS A 618 15.81 12.26 3.67
CA HIS A 618 15.02 11.09 4.06
C HIS A 618 15.98 9.90 4.19
N MET A 619 16.26 9.54 5.43
CA MET A 619 17.23 8.51 5.76
C MET A 619 16.54 7.17 6.05
N GLY A 620 17.11 6.09 5.54
CA GLY A 620 16.73 4.73 5.92
C GLY A 620 17.52 4.29 7.16
N ASP A 621 18.47 3.40 6.97
CA ASP A 621 19.31 2.89 8.04
C ASP A 621 20.77 3.33 7.86
N ALA A 622 21.55 3.25 8.95
CA ALA A 622 22.95 3.61 8.96
C ALA A 622 23.82 2.58 9.73
N VAL A 623 25.06 2.43 9.28
CA VAL A 623 26.07 1.55 9.89
C VAL A 623 27.41 2.28 9.93
N LEU A 624 28.10 2.21 11.05
CA LEU A 624 29.44 2.74 11.23
C LEU A 624 30.50 1.64 11.03
N SER A 625 31.59 1.95 10.33
CA SER A 625 32.72 1.03 10.23
C SER A 625 33.30 0.68 11.61
N LYS A 626 33.99 -0.47 11.72
CA LYS A 626 34.50 -0.98 13.00
C LYS A 626 35.49 -0.04 13.67
N ASP A 627 36.27 0.70 12.87
CA ASP A 627 37.24 1.73 13.31
C ASP A 627 36.59 3.10 13.60
N GLY A 628 35.37 3.30 13.21
CA GLY A 628 34.61 4.56 13.39
C GLY A 628 34.90 5.63 12.34
N ASP A 629 35.65 5.31 11.27
CA ASP A 629 36.11 6.31 10.29
C ASP A 629 35.15 6.50 9.12
N LYS A 630 34.19 5.56 8.90
CA LYS A 630 33.27 5.59 7.76
C LYS A 630 31.84 5.30 8.18
N LEU A 631 30.94 6.15 7.72
CA LEU A 631 29.49 5.96 7.83
C LEU A 631 28.96 5.41 6.50
N TYR A 632 28.20 4.32 6.55
CA TYR A 632 27.39 3.80 5.44
C TYR A 632 25.93 4.02 5.76
N TYR A 633 25.17 4.65 4.85
CA TYR A 633 23.80 5.00 5.14
C TYR A 633 22.92 5.00 3.88
N GLN A 634 21.65 4.67 4.05
CA GLN A 634 20.64 4.78 3.02
C GLN A 634 20.04 6.18 3.06
N ALA A 635 20.01 6.86 1.93
CA ALA A 635 19.42 8.19 1.80
C ALA A 635 18.71 8.37 0.47
N ALA A 636 17.55 9.03 0.50
CA ALA A 636 16.79 9.43 -0.67
C ALA A 636 17.00 10.93 -0.94
N PHE A 637 18.02 11.28 -1.72
CA PHE A 637 18.26 12.65 -2.17
C PHE A 637 17.49 13.00 -3.44
N GLU A 638 17.19 12.01 -4.28
CA GLU A 638 16.44 12.14 -5.54
C GLU A 638 15.29 11.12 -5.56
N ASP A 639 15.31 10.19 -6.51
CA ASP A 639 14.28 9.17 -6.70
C ASP A 639 14.66 7.85 -6.01
N GLY A 640 14.11 7.61 -4.81
CA GLY A 640 14.33 6.38 -4.06
C GLY A 640 15.57 6.40 -3.17
N TYR A 641 15.82 5.30 -2.47
CA TYR A 641 16.93 5.17 -1.53
C TYR A 641 18.16 4.57 -2.20
N ASP A 642 19.28 5.28 -2.07
CA ASP A 642 20.62 4.87 -2.48
C ASP A 642 21.51 4.61 -1.25
N LEU A 643 22.53 3.76 -1.41
CA LEU A 643 23.55 3.53 -0.38
C LEU A 643 24.71 4.49 -0.59
N TRP A 644 25.05 5.24 0.44
CA TRP A 644 26.11 6.23 0.48
C TRP A 644 27.20 5.85 1.48
N GLN A 645 28.40 6.26 1.23
CA GLN A 645 29.51 6.26 2.20
C GLN A 645 29.94 7.69 2.47
N HIS A 646 30.07 8.04 3.75
CA HIS A 646 30.73 9.26 4.19
C HIS A 646 32.00 8.92 4.97
N ASP A 647 33.12 9.43 4.54
CA ASP A 647 34.40 9.31 5.25
C ASP A 647 34.48 10.45 6.28
N LEU A 648 34.55 10.07 7.55
CA LEU A 648 34.47 11.01 8.69
C LEU A 648 35.78 11.71 8.97
N LYS A 649 36.87 11.25 8.34
CA LYS A 649 38.21 11.85 8.53
C LYS A 649 38.59 12.83 7.43
N ASP A 650 38.19 12.58 6.19
CA ASP A 650 38.45 13.50 5.07
C ASP A 650 37.22 14.29 4.62
N GLY A 651 36.04 13.96 5.15
CA GLY A 651 34.77 14.64 4.85
C GLY A 651 34.17 14.28 3.48
N SER A 652 34.75 13.35 2.73
CA SER A 652 34.26 12.98 1.42
C SER A 652 33.02 12.08 1.47
N THR A 653 32.08 12.34 0.57
CA THR A 653 30.86 11.52 0.43
C THR A 653 30.80 10.93 -0.97
N LYS A 654 30.50 9.64 -1.09
CA LYS A 654 30.33 8.97 -2.38
C LYS A 654 29.16 8.02 -2.41
N LEU A 655 28.56 7.89 -3.58
CA LEU A 655 27.53 6.92 -3.88
C LEU A 655 28.17 5.52 -3.99
N VAL A 656 27.66 4.58 -3.22
CA VAL A 656 28.10 3.16 -3.24
C VAL A 656 27.23 2.35 -4.19
N MET A 657 25.91 2.46 -4.05
CA MET A 657 24.95 1.69 -4.88
C MET A 657 23.63 2.41 -4.99
N LYS A 658 23.07 2.42 -6.20
CA LYS A 658 21.72 2.96 -6.48
C LYS A 658 20.63 1.93 -6.21
N GLY A 659 19.43 2.46 -5.84
CA GLY A 659 18.20 1.69 -5.78
C GLY A 659 18.23 0.54 -4.77
N VAL A 660 18.78 0.78 -3.58
CA VAL A 660 18.87 -0.24 -2.52
C VAL A 660 17.54 -0.46 -1.80
N GLY A 661 16.58 0.47 -1.95
CA GLY A 661 15.36 0.48 -1.15
C GLY A 661 15.59 0.98 0.28
N GLN A 662 14.51 1.12 1.02
CA GLN A 662 14.53 1.39 2.45
C GLN A 662 14.46 0.04 3.20
N GLY A 663 15.27 -0.15 4.23
CA GLY A 663 15.26 -1.37 5.05
C GLY A 663 16.45 -1.41 6.00
N ASN A 664 16.48 -2.42 6.86
CA ASN A 664 17.55 -2.62 7.81
C ASN A 664 18.86 -3.07 7.12
N LEU A 665 19.95 -2.41 7.44
CA LEU A 665 21.28 -2.77 7.01
C LEU A 665 21.88 -3.74 8.04
N GLN A 666 22.21 -4.96 7.62
CA GLN A 666 22.90 -5.92 8.48
C GLN A 666 24.34 -6.10 8.05
N THR A 667 25.21 -6.42 9.00
CA THR A 667 26.65 -6.58 8.76
C THR A 667 27.14 -7.91 9.29
N ASP A 668 28.29 -8.34 8.77
CA ASP A 668 29.10 -9.31 9.49
C ASP A 668 29.75 -8.68 10.73
N LYS A 669 30.28 -9.52 11.63
CA LYS A 669 30.85 -9.11 12.91
C LYS A 669 31.95 -8.02 12.79
N ASP A 670 32.69 -7.99 11.69
CA ASP A 670 33.81 -7.07 11.47
C ASP A 670 33.43 -5.86 10.60
N VAL A 671 32.13 -5.72 10.23
CA VAL A 671 31.62 -4.67 9.33
C VAL A 671 32.43 -4.60 8.02
N LYS A 672 32.79 -5.77 7.48
CA LYS A 672 33.44 -5.89 6.18
C LYS A 672 32.46 -6.07 5.03
N ASN A 673 31.31 -6.66 5.34
CA ASN A 673 30.24 -6.89 4.39
C ASN A 673 28.94 -6.32 4.92
N LEU A 674 28.16 -5.76 4.02
CA LEU A 674 26.81 -5.29 4.25
C LEU A 674 25.81 -6.22 3.56
N PHE A 675 24.72 -6.56 4.24
CA PHE A 675 23.65 -7.35 3.71
C PHE A 675 22.37 -6.50 3.63
N ILE A 676 21.73 -6.52 2.48
CA ILE A 676 20.57 -5.66 2.17
C ILE A 676 19.45 -6.53 1.62
N CYS A 677 18.26 -6.39 2.18
CA CYS A 677 17.02 -6.94 1.63
C CYS A 677 16.11 -5.80 1.21
N ASN A 678 15.69 -5.79 -0.07
CA ASN A 678 14.83 -4.74 -0.62
C ASN A 678 13.39 -5.23 -0.91
N GLY A 679 12.94 -6.30 -0.21
CA GLY A 679 11.62 -6.90 -0.41
C GLY A 679 11.50 -7.81 -1.64
N SER A 680 12.56 -7.95 -2.44
CA SER A 680 12.56 -8.85 -3.61
C SER A 680 13.83 -9.69 -3.70
N SER A 681 14.98 -9.14 -3.39
CA SER A 681 16.30 -9.79 -3.47
C SER A 681 17.15 -9.50 -2.25
N ILE A 682 18.08 -10.39 -1.98
CA ILE A 682 19.09 -10.25 -0.93
C ILE A 682 20.44 -10.00 -1.60
N LYS A 683 21.16 -8.97 -1.16
CA LYS A 683 22.46 -8.57 -1.69
C LYS A 683 23.50 -8.52 -0.59
N LYS A 684 24.70 -8.97 -0.91
CA LYS A 684 25.91 -8.76 -0.12
C LYS A 684 26.79 -7.72 -0.81
N VAL A 685 27.26 -6.73 -0.07
CA VAL A 685 28.17 -5.67 -0.54
C VAL A 685 29.46 -5.77 0.25
N ASP A 686 30.59 -5.97 -0.42
CA ASP A 686 31.93 -5.86 0.17
C ASP A 686 32.27 -4.38 0.37
N LEU A 687 32.50 -3.96 1.61
CA LEU A 687 32.73 -2.56 1.94
C LEU A 687 34.16 -2.06 1.64
N SER A 688 35.09 -2.95 1.27
CA SER A 688 36.45 -2.56 0.88
C SER A 688 36.53 -2.10 -0.58
N GLY A 689 35.85 -2.79 -1.47
CA GLY A 689 35.90 -2.56 -2.91
C GLY A 689 34.53 -2.26 -3.55
N PHE A 690 33.45 -2.27 -2.77
CA PHE A 690 32.06 -2.09 -3.20
C PHE A 690 31.58 -3.10 -4.25
N SER A 691 32.21 -4.27 -4.31
CA SER A 691 31.70 -5.37 -5.12
C SER A 691 30.39 -5.89 -4.52
N THR A 692 29.42 -6.15 -5.38
CA THR A 692 28.09 -6.64 -4.98
C THR A 692 27.88 -8.07 -5.46
N LYS A 693 27.27 -8.89 -4.62
CA LYS A 693 26.84 -10.25 -4.94
C LYS A 693 25.39 -10.43 -4.59
N ASN A 694 24.58 -10.93 -5.52
CA ASN A 694 23.24 -11.39 -5.19
C ASN A 694 23.33 -12.71 -4.42
N ILE A 695 22.64 -12.81 -3.29
CA ILE A 695 22.44 -14.06 -2.57
C ILE A 695 21.20 -14.71 -3.16
N SER A 696 21.44 -15.67 -4.05
CA SER A 696 20.39 -16.39 -4.73
C SER A 696 19.87 -17.53 -3.86
N PHE A 697 18.56 -17.77 -3.89
CA PHE A 697 17.92 -18.86 -3.17
C PHE A 697 16.90 -19.55 -4.05
N GLU A 698 16.65 -20.82 -3.75
CA GLU A 698 15.61 -21.65 -4.37
C GLU A 698 14.70 -22.21 -3.25
N ALA A 699 13.69 -21.44 -2.91
CA ALA A 699 12.78 -21.78 -1.83
C ALA A 699 11.63 -22.66 -2.34
N ASN A 700 11.52 -23.87 -1.80
CA ASN A 700 10.32 -24.68 -1.99
C ASN A 700 9.15 -24.03 -1.27
N PHE A 701 8.21 -23.50 -2.06
CA PHE A 701 7.04 -22.82 -1.57
C PHE A 701 5.80 -23.65 -1.83
N ASN A 702 5.25 -24.20 -0.76
CA ASN A 702 4.02 -24.96 -0.80
C ASN A 702 3.01 -24.28 0.11
N TYR A 703 1.79 -24.08 -0.36
CA TYR A 703 0.71 -23.58 0.46
C TYR A 703 -0.64 -24.15 0.03
N LYS A 704 -1.58 -24.14 0.95
CA LYS A 704 -2.97 -24.56 0.72
C LYS A 704 -3.85 -23.32 0.69
N PRO A 705 -4.35 -22.88 -0.47
CA PRO A 705 -5.07 -21.62 -0.61
C PRO A 705 -6.27 -21.44 0.33
N ALA A 706 -6.99 -22.53 0.63
CA ALA A 706 -8.13 -22.47 1.55
C ALA A 706 -7.69 -22.22 3.01
N GLU A 707 -6.64 -22.90 3.49
CA GLU A 707 -6.11 -22.70 4.85
C GLU A 707 -5.50 -21.30 5.00
N GLU A 708 -4.77 -20.81 3.99
CA GLU A 708 -4.22 -19.47 3.97
C GLU A 708 -5.32 -18.39 3.99
N ARG A 709 -6.39 -18.57 3.19
CA ARG A 709 -7.51 -17.64 3.14
C ARG A 709 -8.26 -17.60 4.46
N GLN A 710 -8.46 -18.75 5.12
CA GLN A 710 -9.00 -18.80 6.48
C GLN A 710 -8.11 -18.05 7.47
N TYR A 711 -6.79 -18.26 7.43
CA TYR A 711 -5.86 -17.57 8.30
C TYR A 711 -5.89 -16.05 8.07
N LEU A 712 -5.85 -15.60 6.80
CA LEU A 712 -5.90 -14.17 6.46
C LEU A 712 -7.21 -13.52 6.94
N PHE A 713 -8.34 -14.20 6.81
CA PHE A 713 -9.63 -13.74 7.34
C PHE A 713 -9.58 -13.56 8.86
N ASP A 714 -9.10 -14.56 9.57
CA ASP A 714 -8.95 -14.53 11.02
C ASP A 714 -7.95 -13.46 11.46
N HIS A 715 -6.84 -13.30 10.72
CA HIS A 715 -5.83 -12.27 10.97
C HIS A 715 -6.43 -10.87 10.84
N VAL A 716 -7.13 -10.55 9.74
CA VAL A 716 -7.79 -9.26 9.54
C VAL A 716 -8.78 -8.96 10.68
N TRP A 717 -9.60 -9.95 11.05
CA TRP A 717 -10.56 -9.80 12.14
C TRP A 717 -9.88 -9.48 13.48
N ARG A 718 -8.78 -10.20 13.83
CA ARG A 718 -7.99 -9.97 15.04
C ARG A 718 -7.29 -8.62 15.03
N GLN A 719 -6.67 -8.24 13.91
CA GLN A 719 -5.97 -6.95 13.80
C GLN A 719 -6.91 -5.77 14.06
N VAL A 720 -8.15 -5.83 13.59
CA VAL A 720 -9.18 -4.84 13.93
C VAL A 720 -9.46 -4.85 15.42
N LYS A 721 -9.73 -6.03 16.01
CA LYS A 721 -10.03 -6.18 17.42
C LYS A 721 -8.92 -5.61 18.33
N ASP A 722 -7.66 -5.84 17.95
CA ASP A 722 -6.49 -5.46 18.75
C ASP A 722 -6.03 -4.01 18.53
N LYS A 723 -6.27 -3.44 17.33
CA LYS A 723 -5.68 -2.16 16.93
C LYS A 723 -6.71 -1.05 16.66
N PHE A 724 -8.00 -1.35 16.62
CA PHE A 724 -9.00 -0.32 16.38
C PHE A 724 -8.96 0.72 17.50
N TYR A 725 -8.99 2.01 17.14
CA TYR A 725 -8.78 3.12 18.09
C TYR A 725 -9.82 3.19 19.22
N ASP A 726 -11.06 2.74 18.98
CA ASP A 726 -12.09 2.59 19.98
C ASP A 726 -12.14 1.15 20.47
N PRO A 727 -11.81 0.88 21.76
CA PRO A 727 -11.86 -0.49 22.31
C PRO A 727 -13.24 -1.14 22.25
N LYS A 728 -14.31 -0.36 22.09
CA LYS A 728 -15.67 -0.86 21.93
C LYS A 728 -16.05 -1.07 20.45
N ILE A 729 -15.14 -0.82 19.53
CA ILE A 729 -15.33 -0.99 18.09
C ILE A 729 -16.62 -0.30 17.64
N HIS A 730 -16.83 0.96 18.01
CA HIS A 730 -18.07 1.74 17.76
C HIS A 730 -19.36 1.05 18.22
N GLY A 731 -19.28 0.05 19.13
CA GLY A 731 -20.43 -0.75 19.57
C GLY A 731 -20.91 -1.78 18.54
N VAL A 732 -20.09 -2.07 17.52
CA VAL A 732 -20.36 -3.09 16.50
C VAL A 732 -20.19 -4.49 17.10
N ASP A 733 -21.14 -5.41 16.82
CA ASP A 733 -21.00 -6.84 17.15
C ASP A 733 -19.95 -7.53 16.26
N TRP A 734 -18.67 -7.24 16.54
CA TRP A 734 -17.55 -7.71 15.73
C TRP A 734 -17.39 -9.24 15.75
N GLU A 735 -17.75 -9.90 16.86
CA GLU A 735 -17.79 -11.35 16.96
C GLU A 735 -18.93 -11.97 16.13
N GLY A 736 -20.08 -11.32 16.09
CA GLY A 736 -21.19 -11.72 15.24
C GLY A 736 -20.87 -11.59 13.75
N TYR A 737 -20.22 -10.48 13.36
CA TYR A 737 -19.81 -10.27 11.98
C TYR A 737 -18.74 -11.24 11.51
N ARG A 738 -17.81 -11.68 12.37
CA ARG A 738 -16.90 -12.78 12.04
C ARG A 738 -17.67 -14.01 11.54
N LYS A 739 -18.67 -14.45 12.28
CA LYS A 739 -19.49 -15.64 11.91
C LYS A 739 -20.31 -15.40 10.65
N THR A 740 -20.82 -14.18 10.48
CA THR A 740 -21.62 -13.79 9.30
C THR A 740 -20.82 -13.88 8.01
N TYR A 741 -19.54 -13.48 8.03
CA TYR A 741 -18.71 -13.46 6.83
C TYR A 741 -17.89 -14.76 6.64
N GLU A 742 -17.48 -15.45 7.70
CA GLU A 742 -16.74 -16.72 7.64
C GLU A 742 -17.44 -17.79 6.80
N LYS A 743 -18.77 -17.82 6.81
CA LYS A 743 -19.56 -18.80 6.04
C LYS A 743 -19.37 -18.68 4.52
N PHE A 744 -18.86 -17.54 4.01
CA PHE A 744 -18.63 -17.33 2.58
C PHE A 744 -17.29 -17.90 2.09
N LEU A 745 -16.32 -18.13 2.99
CA LEU A 745 -14.97 -18.59 2.63
C LEU A 745 -14.93 -19.86 1.76
N PRO A 746 -15.77 -20.89 2.00
CA PRO A 746 -15.78 -22.09 1.15
C PRO A 746 -16.20 -21.83 -0.30
N TYR A 747 -16.90 -20.73 -0.55
CA TYR A 747 -17.43 -20.36 -1.87
C TYR A 747 -16.55 -19.35 -2.62
N ILE A 748 -15.40 -18.97 -2.05
CA ILE A 748 -14.45 -18.02 -2.62
C ILE A 748 -13.17 -18.75 -3.01
N ASN A 749 -12.81 -18.70 -4.30
CA ASN A 749 -11.64 -19.38 -4.84
C ASN A 749 -10.56 -18.42 -5.39
N ASN A 750 -10.83 -17.10 -5.38
CA ASN A 750 -9.95 -16.08 -5.94
C ASN A 750 -9.81 -14.85 -5.00
N ASN A 751 -8.77 -14.03 -5.25
CA ASN A 751 -8.47 -12.91 -4.36
C ASN A 751 -9.31 -11.64 -4.64
N PHE A 752 -9.98 -11.53 -5.78
CA PHE A 752 -10.92 -10.42 -6.03
C PHE A 752 -12.15 -10.57 -5.14
N ASP A 753 -12.78 -11.74 -5.14
CA ASP A 753 -13.92 -12.03 -4.27
C ASP A 753 -13.55 -11.98 -2.79
N PHE A 754 -12.34 -12.46 -2.44
CA PHE A 754 -11.86 -12.43 -1.06
C PHE A 754 -11.65 -11.01 -0.56
N GLN A 755 -11.02 -10.15 -1.37
CA GLN A 755 -10.85 -8.73 -1.05
C GLN A 755 -12.18 -8.01 -0.86
N GLU A 756 -13.14 -8.30 -1.73
CA GLU A 756 -14.48 -7.72 -1.66
C GLU A 756 -15.21 -8.15 -0.38
N MET A 757 -15.14 -9.42 -0.02
CA MET A 757 -15.72 -9.96 1.22
C MET A 757 -15.09 -9.31 2.47
N LEU A 758 -13.77 -9.16 2.49
CA LEU A 758 -13.07 -8.44 3.56
C LEU A 758 -13.49 -6.98 3.64
N SER A 759 -13.62 -6.28 2.49
CA SER A 759 -14.08 -4.90 2.46
C SER A 759 -15.52 -4.75 2.97
N GLU A 760 -16.42 -5.69 2.62
CA GLU A 760 -17.78 -5.70 3.17
C GLU A 760 -17.79 -5.88 4.69
N MET A 761 -16.99 -6.79 5.23
CA MET A 761 -16.85 -7.00 6.68
C MET A 761 -16.30 -5.74 7.37
N LEU A 762 -15.24 -5.15 6.81
CA LEU A 762 -14.63 -3.93 7.35
C LEU A 762 -15.55 -2.70 7.23
N GLY A 763 -16.43 -2.70 6.24
CA GLY A 763 -17.46 -1.67 6.06
C GLY A 763 -18.44 -1.55 7.22
N GLU A 764 -18.64 -2.64 8.01
CA GLU A 764 -19.49 -2.63 9.21
C GLU A 764 -18.97 -1.71 10.32
N LEU A 765 -17.65 -1.42 10.33
CA LEU A 765 -17.03 -0.54 11.33
C LEU A 765 -17.48 0.93 11.20
N ASN A 766 -18.01 1.33 10.05
CA ASN A 766 -18.33 2.74 9.74
C ASN A 766 -17.17 3.68 10.11
N ALA A 767 -15.99 3.32 9.68
CA ALA A 767 -14.78 4.10 9.92
C ALA A 767 -14.11 4.48 8.61
N SER A 768 -13.47 5.63 8.58
CA SER A 768 -12.61 6.04 7.46
C SER A 768 -11.36 5.16 7.41
N HIS A 769 -10.78 4.99 6.21
CA HIS A 769 -9.57 4.20 5.98
C HIS A 769 -9.71 2.69 6.32
N THR A 770 -10.91 2.16 6.42
CA THR A 770 -11.16 0.72 6.47
C THR A 770 -11.46 0.19 5.08
N GLY A 771 -11.14 -1.08 4.84
CA GLY A 771 -11.31 -1.75 3.55
C GLY A 771 -10.13 -2.67 3.24
N ALA A 772 -10.27 -3.48 2.22
CA ALA A 772 -9.23 -4.37 1.71
C ALA A 772 -8.94 -4.06 0.23
N ARG A 773 -7.72 -4.32 -0.22
CA ARG A 773 -7.32 -4.12 -1.61
C ARG A 773 -6.54 -5.33 -2.10
N TYR A 774 -6.79 -5.72 -3.33
CA TYR A 774 -6.01 -6.73 -4.02
C TYR A 774 -5.30 -6.11 -5.23
N TYR A 775 -3.99 -6.28 -5.27
CA TYR A 775 -3.16 -5.82 -6.39
C TYR A 775 -2.83 -7.02 -7.26
N ALA A 776 -3.69 -7.28 -8.24
CA ALA A 776 -3.42 -8.31 -9.22
C ALA A 776 -2.17 -7.96 -10.04
N SER A 777 -1.36 -8.97 -10.38
CA SER A 777 -0.28 -8.77 -11.34
C SER A 777 -0.89 -8.42 -12.69
N ASN A 778 -0.57 -7.23 -13.20
CA ASN A 778 -1.00 -6.79 -14.52
C ASN A 778 0.06 -7.19 -15.55
N SER A 779 -0.31 -8.06 -16.48
CA SER A 779 0.55 -8.51 -17.57
C SER A 779 0.37 -7.67 -18.84
N ALA A 780 -0.59 -6.74 -18.86
CA ALA A 780 -0.81 -5.87 -20.02
C ALA A 780 0.35 -4.90 -20.24
N LEU A 781 0.65 -4.61 -21.48
CA LEU A 781 1.53 -3.53 -21.85
C LEU A 781 0.86 -2.20 -21.48
N THR A 782 1.55 -1.35 -20.72
CA THR A 782 1.01 -0.06 -20.32
C THR A 782 0.81 0.86 -21.52
N THR A 783 -0.40 1.38 -21.71
CA THR A 783 -0.74 2.34 -22.74
C THR A 783 -0.13 3.70 -22.43
N ALA A 784 0.62 4.27 -23.38
CA ALA A 784 1.25 5.57 -23.24
C ALA A 784 0.32 6.72 -23.62
N ASN A 785 0.65 7.92 -23.15
CA ASN A 785 -0.08 9.15 -23.43
C ASN A 785 0.78 10.15 -24.21
N LEU A 786 0.14 10.94 -25.05
CA LEU A 786 0.80 11.97 -25.88
C LEU A 786 0.76 13.38 -25.25
N GLY A 787 0.04 13.57 -24.14
CA GLY A 787 -0.04 14.87 -23.44
C GLY A 787 -0.77 15.96 -24.22
N VAL A 788 -1.84 15.58 -24.93
CA VAL A 788 -2.73 16.48 -25.67
C VAL A 788 -4.19 16.12 -25.39
N PHE A 789 -5.09 17.08 -25.50
CA PHE A 789 -6.52 16.78 -25.61
C PHE A 789 -6.91 16.64 -27.06
N PHE A 790 -7.73 15.62 -27.36
CA PHE A 790 -8.33 15.44 -28.68
C PHE A 790 -9.70 16.09 -28.76
N ASP A 791 -10.06 16.54 -29.97
CA ASP A 791 -11.39 17.08 -30.26
C ASP A 791 -12.41 15.94 -30.33
N PRO A 792 -13.35 15.83 -29.35
CA PRO A 792 -14.31 14.73 -29.31
C PRO A 792 -15.37 14.82 -30.41
N GLN A 793 -15.49 15.94 -31.08
CA GLN A 793 -16.41 16.14 -32.20
C GLN A 793 -15.81 15.74 -33.56
N TYR A 794 -14.52 15.41 -33.60
CA TYR A 794 -13.84 15.08 -34.85
C TYR A 794 -14.07 13.62 -35.25
N GLN A 795 -14.75 13.42 -36.40
CA GLN A 795 -15.13 12.10 -36.94
C GLN A 795 -14.29 11.63 -38.15
N GLY A 796 -13.30 12.42 -38.57
CA GLY A 796 -12.43 12.05 -39.69
C GLY A 796 -11.29 11.10 -39.35
N ASP A 797 -10.49 10.75 -40.35
CA ASP A 797 -9.26 9.97 -40.16
C ASP A 797 -8.26 10.74 -39.31
N GLY A 798 -7.59 10.03 -38.37
CA GLY A 798 -6.65 10.59 -37.42
C GLY A 798 -7.27 11.06 -36.13
N LEU A 799 -6.47 11.78 -35.34
CA LEU A 799 -6.83 12.37 -34.03
C LEU A 799 -6.59 13.88 -34.07
N LYS A 800 -7.64 14.68 -34.05
CA LYS A 800 -7.50 16.14 -34.11
C LYS A 800 -7.18 16.69 -32.70
N ILE A 801 -6.07 17.41 -32.59
CA ILE A 801 -5.62 18.04 -31.34
C ILE A 801 -6.49 19.25 -31.03
N GLN A 802 -7.16 19.23 -29.86
CA GLN A 802 -7.93 20.36 -29.34
C GLN A 802 -7.04 21.31 -28.51
N GLU A 803 -6.18 20.75 -27.67
CA GLU A 803 -5.27 21.49 -26.81
C GLU A 803 -3.97 20.71 -26.58
N ILE A 804 -2.85 21.41 -26.54
CA ILE A 804 -1.56 20.86 -26.11
C ILE A 804 -1.43 21.16 -24.61
N ILE A 805 -1.24 20.10 -23.80
CA ILE A 805 -1.10 20.25 -22.36
C ILE A 805 0.29 20.82 -22.06
N LYS A 806 0.31 21.94 -21.34
CA LYS A 806 1.54 22.65 -20.96
C LYS A 806 2.50 21.71 -20.21
N ARG A 807 3.79 21.78 -20.51
CA ARG A 807 4.86 20.91 -20.00
C ARG A 807 4.75 19.43 -20.45
N GLY A 808 3.84 19.12 -21.38
CA GLY A 808 3.70 17.82 -22.01
C GLY A 808 4.66 17.60 -23.20
N PRO A 809 4.61 16.40 -23.82
CA PRO A 809 5.51 16.00 -24.91
C PRO A 809 5.56 16.95 -26.13
N PHE A 810 4.47 17.65 -26.41
CA PHE A 810 4.38 18.61 -27.52
C PHE A 810 4.69 20.06 -27.11
N ASP A 811 4.77 20.38 -25.81
CA ASP A 811 5.07 21.72 -25.32
C ASP A 811 6.59 22.01 -25.36
N VAL A 812 7.17 21.88 -26.54
CA VAL A 812 8.59 22.14 -26.83
C VAL A 812 8.71 23.11 -28.01
N LYS A 813 9.81 23.85 -28.07
CA LYS A 813 10.04 24.82 -29.14
C LYS A 813 10.12 24.13 -30.52
N ASN A 814 9.57 24.79 -31.53
CA ASN A 814 9.73 24.44 -32.97
C ASN A 814 9.09 23.12 -33.41
N THR A 815 8.15 22.54 -32.72
CA THR A 815 7.40 21.36 -33.22
C THR A 815 6.53 21.70 -34.45
N GLY A 816 6.09 22.94 -34.57
CA GLY A 816 5.10 23.33 -35.62
C GLY A 816 3.69 22.78 -35.38
N VAL A 817 3.48 22.01 -34.31
CA VAL A 817 2.19 21.43 -33.93
C VAL A 817 1.43 22.44 -33.05
N LYS A 818 0.15 22.62 -33.31
CA LYS A 818 -0.78 23.49 -32.59
C LYS A 818 -2.15 22.87 -32.48
N ALA A 819 -3.03 23.44 -31.68
CA ALA A 819 -4.44 23.13 -31.73
C ALA A 819 -4.98 23.19 -33.17
N GLY A 820 -5.82 22.23 -33.54
CA GLY A 820 -6.30 22.02 -34.92
C GLY A 820 -5.40 21.14 -35.80
N SER A 821 -4.19 20.75 -35.37
CA SER A 821 -3.38 19.72 -36.02
C SER A 821 -4.02 18.34 -35.87
N ILE A 822 -3.80 17.46 -36.86
CA ILE A 822 -4.36 16.09 -36.87
C ILE A 822 -3.19 15.10 -36.87
N ILE A 823 -3.15 14.19 -35.92
CA ILE A 823 -2.24 13.04 -35.90
C ILE A 823 -2.84 11.99 -36.82
N GLU A 824 -2.23 11.78 -37.99
CA GLU A 824 -2.70 10.86 -39.07
C GLU A 824 -2.14 9.44 -38.88
N SER A 825 -0.95 9.30 -38.25
CA SER A 825 -0.33 7.99 -37.99
C SER A 825 0.55 7.98 -36.74
N ILE A 826 0.73 6.80 -36.16
CA ILE A 826 1.63 6.50 -35.05
C ILE A 826 2.60 5.40 -35.51
N ASP A 827 3.92 5.68 -35.51
CA ASP A 827 5.02 4.80 -35.99
C ASP A 827 4.80 4.22 -37.40
N GLY A 828 4.05 4.94 -38.23
CA GLY A 828 3.74 4.55 -39.59
C GLY A 828 2.38 3.92 -39.81
N GLU A 829 1.70 3.48 -38.74
CA GLU A 829 0.34 2.93 -38.78
C GLU A 829 -0.69 4.06 -38.87
N GLU A 830 -1.51 4.05 -39.92
CA GLU A 830 -2.55 5.05 -40.15
C GLU A 830 -3.72 4.90 -39.19
N ILE A 831 -4.22 6.01 -38.69
CA ILE A 831 -5.38 6.06 -37.80
C ILE A 831 -6.63 6.37 -38.63
N LYS A 832 -7.52 5.39 -38.80
CA LYS A 832 -8.79 5.56 -39.50
C LYS A 832 -9.89 6.12 -38.59
N ALA A 833 -10.93 6.67 -39.17
CA ALA A 833 -12.12 7.11 -38.45
C ALA A 833 -12.73 5.97 -37.64
N GLY A 834 -13.05 6.22 -36.37
CA GLY A 834 -13.61 5.21 -35.45
C GLY A 834 -12.64 4.09 -35.02
N MET A 835 -11.40 4.09 -35.49
CA MET A 835 -10.39 3.10 -35.10
C MET A 835 -9.96 3.33 -33.63
N ASP A 836 -9.90 2.25 -32.84
CA ASP A 836 -9.22 2.26 -31.54
C ASP A 836 -7.70 2.41 -31.75
N TYR A 837 -7.14 3.47 -31.21
CA TYR A 837 -5.72 3.81 -31.38
C TYR A 837 -4.86 3.44 -30.16
N PHE A 838 -5.44 3.02 -29.04
CA PHE A 838 -4.69 2.69 -27.83
C PHE A 838 -3.65 1.59 -28.06
N PRO A 839 -3.93 0.51 -28.82
CA PRO A 839 -2.92 -0.52 -29.08
C PRO A 839 -1.65 0.02 -29.76
N LEU A 840 -1.76 1.13 -30.52
CA LEU A 840 -0.59 1.77 -31.14
C LEU A 840 0.33 2.46 -30.14
N LEU A 841 -0.13 2.66 -28.89
CA LEU A 841 0.59 3.29 -27.77
C LEU A 841 1.02 2.32 -26.67
N ASP A 842 0.66 1.04 -26.78
CA ASP A 842 1.00 0.03 -25.78
C ASP A 842 2.50 -0.21 -25.70
N GLY A 843 3.04 -0.30 -24.47
CA GLY A 843 4.45 -0.51 -24.20
C GLY A 843 5.36 0.65 -24.63
N LYS A 844 4.81 1.85 -24.92
CA LYS A 844 5.58 3.02 -25.39
C LYS A 844 5.84 4.08 -24.34
N VAL A 845 5.49 3.83 -23.09
CA VAL A 845 5.80 4.75 -21.97
C VAL A 845 7.31 5.01 -21.90
N GLY A 846 7.69 6.29 -21.93
CA GLY A 846 9.10 6.72 -21.93
C GLY A 846 9.86 6.50 -23.21
N LYS A 847 9.23 5.97 -24.26
CA LYS A 847 9.83 5.75 -25.59
C LYS A 847 9.52 6.89 -26.55
N ASN A 848 10.38 7.06 -27.55
CA ASN A 848 10.13 7.96 -28.67
C ASN A 848 9.10 7.35 -29.61
N VAL A 849 8.09 8.14 -29.97
CA VAL A 849 7.01 7.78 -30.89
C VAL A 849 7.05 8.72 -32.07
N ARG A 850 7.10 8.18 -33.27
CA ARG A 850 7.06 8.93 -34.53
C ARG A 850 5.62 9.14 -34.95
N LEU A 851 5.24 10.38 -35.14
CA LEU A 851 3.87 10.78 -35.46
C LEU A 851 3.83 11.45 -36.83
N GLY A 852 3.01 10.92 -37.73
CA GLY A 852 2.63 11.61 -38.98
C GLY A 852 1.53 12.63 -38.65
N ILE A 853 1.79 13.90 -38.92
CA ILE A 853 0.89 15.00 -38.51
C ILE A 853 0.56 15.87 -39.70
N ARG A 854 -0.71 16.19 -39.86
CA ARG A 854 -1.17 17.29 -40.71
C ARG A 854 -1.44 18.51 -39.84
N ASN A 855 -0.63 19.56 -39.96
CA ASN A 855 -0.78 20.75 -39.13
C ASN A 855 -2.07 21.53 -39.46
N ALA A 856 -2.42 22.50 -38.60
CA ALA A 856 -3.65 23.30 -38.76
C ALA A 856 -3.74 24.09 -40.08
N LYS A 857 -2.63 24.20 -40.83
CA LYS A 857 -2.58 24.80 -42.18
C LYS A 857 -2.64 23.77 -43.30
N GLY A 858 -2.85 22.50 -43.00
CA GLY A 858 -2.95 21.39 -43.96
C GLY A 858 -1.61 20.79 -44.40
N LYS A 859 -0.46 21.28 -43.91
CA LYS A 859 0.87 20.76 -44.28
C LYS A 859 1.17 19.47 -43.54
N LYS A 860 1.57 18.43 -44.24
CA LYS A 860 2.05 17.17 -43.66
C LYS A 860 3.48 17.32 -43.13
N MET A 861 3.74 16.70 -41.98
CA MET A 861 5.03 16.71 -41.32
C MET A 861 5.16 15.48 -40.43
N GLU A 862 6.37 15.11 -40.06
CA GLU A 862 6.66 14.10 -39.09
C GLU A 862 7.23 14.77 -37.82
N VAL A 863 6.80 14.29 -36.66
CA VAL A 863 7.27 14.77 -35.34
C VAL A 863 7.51 13.56 -34.43
N THR A 864 8.65 13.54 -33.76
CA THR A 864 8.95 12.52 -32.76
C THR A 864 8.76 13.13 -31.38
N VAL A 865 7.98 12.47 -30.53
CA VAL A 865 7.75 12.87 -29.13
C VAL A 865 8.06 11.70 -28.20
N LYS A 866 8.47 12.01 -26.96
CA LYS A 866 8.63 11.01 -25.93
C LYS A 866 7.31 10.83 -25.20
N ALA A 867 6.66 9.68 -25.41
CA ALA A 867 5.36 9.40 -24.78
C ALA A 867 5.48 9.22 -23.27
N ILE A 868 4.42 9.57 -22.53
CA ILE A 868 4.40 9.63 -21.07
C ILE A 868 3.44 8.60 -20.46
N SER A 869 3.64 8.27 -19.18
CA SER A 869 2.72 7.41 -18.41
C SER A 869 1.41 8.15 -18.06
N GLN A 870 0.38 7.40 -17.71
CA GLN A 870 -0.87 7.95 -17.17
C GLN A 870 -0.63 8.79 -15.91
N SER A 871 0.21 8.33 -14.99
CA SER A 871 0.58 9.09 -13.78
C SER A 871 1.21 10.45 -14.11
N LYS A 872 2.10 10.50 -15.11
CA LYS A 872 2.68 11.77 -15.56
C LYS A 872 1.65 12.68 -16.22
N LEU A 873 0.72 12.11 -17.01
CA LEU A 873 -0.40 12.86 -17.56
C LEU A 873 -1.27 13.45 -16.44
N ASN A 874 -1.66 12.65 -15.43
CA ASN A 874 -2.47 13.10 -14.30
C ASN A 874 -1.79 14.27 -13.55
N ASN A 875 -0.47 14.22 -13.37
CA ASN A 875 0.29 15.33 -12.79
C ASN A 875 0.25 16.61 -13.67
N LEU A 876 0.26 16.48 -14.99
CA LEU A 876 0.11 17.63 -15.89
C LEU A 876 -1.31 18.21 -15.84
N LEU A 877 -2.33 17.35 -15.78
CA LEU A 877 -3.73 17.75 -15.64
C LEU A 877 -3.99 18.43 -14.30
N TYR A 878 -3.40 17.93 -13.21
CA TYR A 878 -3.42 18.58 -11.90
C TYR A 878 -2.82 19.99 -11.97
N LYS A 879 -1.62 20.15 -12.53
CA LYS A 879 -0.98 21.47 -12.68
C LYS A 879 -1.83 22.43 -13.53
N ARG A 880 -2.43 21.90 -14.62
CA ARG A 880 -3.36 22.67 -15.47
C ARG A 880 -4.59 23.15 -14.67
N TRP A 881 -5.16 22.27 -13.83
CA TRP A 881 -6.31 22.58 -12.97
C TRP A 881 -5.97 23.67 -11.95
N VAL A 882 -4.84 23.57 -11.25
CA VAL A 882 -4.35 24.59 -10.32
C VAL A 882 -4.12 25.94 -11.04
N ASP A 883 -3.46 25.94 -12.21
CA ASP A 883 -3.20 27.14 -13.01
C ASP A 883 -4.51 27.82 -13.44
N ARG A 884 -5.55 27.05 -13.81
CA ARG A 884 -6.89 27.57 -14.17
C ARG A 884 -7.60 28.18 -12.97
N ASN A 885 -7.63 27.50 -11.82
CA ASN A 885 -8.25 28.02 -10.60
C ASN A 885 -7.57 29.32 -10.16
N ARG A 886 -6.24 29.35 -10.21
CA ARG A 886 -5.46 30.57 -9.91
C ARG A 886 -5.83 31.73 -10.84
N ALA A 887 -5.89 31.50 -12.14
CA ALA A 887 -6.30 32.50 -13.13
C ALA A 887 -7.74 32.96 -12.92
N PHE A 888 -8.64 32.03 -12.55
CA PHE A 888 -10.02 32.35 -12.23
C PHE A 888 -10.14 33.26 -11.00
N VAL A 889 -9.45 32.95 -9.89
CA VAL A 889 -9.42 33.77 -8.68
C VAL A 889 -8.78 35.14 -8.95
N ASP A 890 -7.69 35.18 -9.70
CA ASP A 890 -7.04 36.42 -10.13
C ASP A 890 -8.02 37.31 -10.90
N SER A 891 -8.77 36.76 -11.84
CA SER A 891 -9.74 37.49 -12.67
C SER A 891 -10.88 38.08 -11.86
N ILE A 892 -11.55 37.27 -11.03
CA ILE A 892 -12.75 37.72 -10.28
C ILE A 892 -12.40 38.62 -9.12
N SER A 893 -11.20 38.54 -8.55
CA SER A 893 -10.73 39.39 -7.44
C SER A 893 -10.01 40.65 -7.91
N GLY A 894 -9.81 40.81 -9.20
CA GLY A 894 -8.96 41.88 -9.75
C GLY A 894 -7.52 41.80 -9.25
N GLY A 895 -7.01 40.59 -9.03
CA GLY A 895 -5.67 40.34 -8.52
C GLY A 895 -5.49 40.58 -7.03
N ARG A 896 -6.55 40.76 -6.26
CA ARG A 896 -6.47 41.05 -4.81
C ARG A 896 -6.30 39.82 -3.94
N ILE A 897 -6.76 38.62 -4.41
CA ILE A 897 -6.75 37.39 -3.63
C ILE A 897 -5.72 36.39 -4.24
N ALA A 898 -4.86 35.83 -3.39
CA ALA A 898 -3.98 34.73 -3.75
C ALA A 898 -4.75 33.42 -3.75
N TYR A 899 -4.27 32.43 -4.55
CA TYR A 899 -4.77 31.08 -4.55
C TYR A 899 -3.59 30.11 -4.50
N VAL A 900 -3.61 29.20 -3.53
CA VAL A 900 -2.68 28.08 -3.40
C VAL A 900 -3.44 26.78 -3.18
N HIS A 901 -2.89 25.66 -3.64
CA HIS A 901 -3.50 24.34 -3.48
C HIS A 901 -2.56 23.39 -2.73
N VAL A 902 -3.06 22.71 -1.72
CA VAL A 902 -2.35 21.71 -0.92
C VAL A 902 -2.63 20.32 -1.54
N LYS A 903 -1.72 19.83 -2.37
CA LYS A 903 -1.92 18.58 -3.09
C LYS A 903 -1.99 17.35 -2.18
N ALA A 904 -1.12 17.29 -1.18
CA ALA A 904 -1.02 16.21 -0.20
C ALA A 904 -0.45 16.75 1.11
N MET A 905 -0.68 16.05 2.21
CA MET A 905 -0.16 16.45 3.52
C MET A 905 1.28 15.94 3.71
N ASN A 906 2.22 16.45 2.91
CA ASN A 906 3.63 16.09 2.96
C ASN A 906 4.55 17.30 2.77
N SER A 907 5.83 17.13 3.03
CA SER A 907 6.85 18.16 2.96
C SER A 907 6.95 18.82 1.58
N GLU A 908 6.84 18.05 0.49
CA GLU A 908 6.91 18.58 -0.87
C GLU A 908 5.75 19.57 -1.16
N SER A 909 4.54 19.20 -0.74
CA SER A 909 3.36 20.07 -0.87
C SER A 909 3.50 21.32 0.00
N PHE A 910 4.01 21.19 1.23
CA PHE A 910 4.27 22.34 2.09
C PHE A 910 5.27 23.32 1.47
N ARG A 911 6.41 22.82 0.96
CA ARG A 911 7.43 23.64 0.29
C ARG A 911 6.85 24.37 -0.93
N THR A 912 5.96 23.71 -1.68
CA THR A 912 5.25 24.34 -2.81
C THR A 912 4.34 25.48 -2.34
N VAL A 913 3.48 25.23 -1.35
CA VAL A 913 2.57 26.22 -0.77
C VAL A 913 3.35 27.39 -0.16
N TYR A 914 4.41 27.11 0.60
CA TYR A 914 5.29 28.10 1.20
C TYR A 914 5.91 29.01 0.14
N SER A 915 6.50 28.40 -0.90
CA SER A 915 7.14 29.15 -2.00
C SER A 915 6.14 30.01 -2.77
N GLU A 916 4.96 29.45 -3.08
CA GLU A 916 3.92 30.20 -3.81
C GLU A 916 3.34 31.34 -2.96
N LEU A 917 2.96 31.05 -1.70
CA LEU A 917 2.28 32.00 -0.82
C LEU A 917 3.16 33.19 -0.47
N LEU A 918 4.41 32.93 -0.09
CA LEU A 918 5.35 33.99 0.32
C LEU A 918 6.13 34.61 -0.84
N SER A 919 5.85 34.26 -2.08
CA SER A 919 6.43 34.88 -3.27
C SER A 919 6.05 36.36 -3.35
N ASP A 920 6.87 37.17 -4.01
CA ASP A 920 6.61 38.60 -4.22
C ASP A 920 5.25 38.86 -4.89
N LYS A 921 4.85 38.01 -5.82
CA LYS A 921 3.54 38.09 -6.48
C LYS A 921 2.38 38.02 -5.49
N ASN A 922 2.43 37.10 -4.50
CA ASN A 922 1.34 36.83 -3.58
C ASN A 922 1.45 37.63 -2.26
N ARG A 923 2.66 38.00 -1.83
CA ARG A 923 2.91 38.77 -0.59
C ARG A 923 2.13 40.07 -0.53
N ASN A 924 1.87 40.71 -1.67
CA ASN A 924 1.15 41.97 -1.77
C ASN A 924 -0.37 41.85 -1.92
N ARG A 925 -0.91 40.60 -2.01
CA ARG A 925 -2.36 40.30 -2.07
C ARG A 925 -3.02 40.64 -0.73
N ASP A 926 -4.32 40.93 -0.74
CA ASP A 926 -5.09 41.27 0.47
C ASP A 926 -5.45 40.00 1.31
N ALA A 927 -5.65 38.85 0.66
CA ALA A 927 -6.02 37.59 1.30
C ALA A 927 -5.57 36.39 0.47
N VAL A 928 -5.73 35.17 1.02
CA VAL A 928 -5.45 33.92 0.33
C VAL A 928 -6.60 32.93 0.46
N ILE A 929 -6.87 32.19 -0.63
CA ILE A 929 -7.65 30.95 -0.63
C ILE A 929 -6.65 29.79 -0.61
N VAL A 930 -6.71 28.97 0.43
CA VAL A 930 -5.96 27.71 0.57
C VAL A 930 -6.93 26.59 0.21
N ASP A 931 -6.73 25.97 -0.93
CA ASP A 931 -7.62 24.92 -1.44
C ASP A 931 -7.05 23.55 -1.10
N GLU A 932 -7.77 22.74 -0.35
CA GLU A 932 -7.42 21.38 0.05
C GLU A 932 -8.29 20.32 -0.61
N ARG A 933 -9.17 20.71 -1.53
CA ARG A 933 -10.01 19.75 -2.25
C ARG A 933 -9.15 18.72 -2.99
N HIS A 934 -9.60 17.47 -3.00
CA HIS A 934 -8.89 16.32 -3.57
C HIS A 934 -7.59 15.92 -2.84
N ASN A 935 -7.38 16.45 -1.62
CA ASN A 935 -6.31 16.00 -0.74
C ASN A 935 -6.79 14.78 0.05
N GLY A 936 -5.95 13.76 0.17
CA GLY A 936 -6.28 12.52 0.89
C GLY A 936 -6.17 12.60 2.41
N GLY A 937 -5.84 13.79 2.96
CA GLY A 937 -5.59 13.97 4.39
C GLY A 937 -4.15 13.69 4.82
N GLY A 938 -3.87 13.88 6.09
CA GLY A 938 -2.55 13.68 6.71
C GLY A 938 -2.25 14.74 7.77
N TRP A 939 -1.01 14.84 8.23
CA TRP A 939 -0.63 15.56 9.45
C TRP A 939 0.15 16.85 9.21
N LEU A 940 0.04 17.44 8.03
CA LEU A 940 0.69 18.72 7.71
C LEU A 940 -0.06 19.92 8.33
N HIS A 941 -1.15 19.70 9.04
CA HIS A 941 -2.02 20.75 9.57
C HIS A 941 -1.30 21.75 10.50
N ASP A 942 -0.38 21.28 11.35
CA ASP A 942 0.38 22.15 12.26
C ASP A 942 1.30 23.11 11.50
N ASP A 943 2.00 22.63 10.48
CA ASP A 943 2.85 23.47 9.63
C ASP A 943 2.02 24.50 8.87
N LEU A 944 0.86 24.10 8.32
CA LEU A 944 -0.07 25.00 7.64
C LEU A 944 -0.67 26.04 8.61
N CYS A 945 -1.12 25.64 9.79
CA CYS A 945 -1.60 26.55 10.83
C CYS A 945 -0.51 27.53 11.24
N THR A 946 0.71 27.05 11.45
CA THR A 946 1.86 27.88 11.80
C THR A 946 2.18 28.89 10.70
N LEU A 947 2.13 28.47 9.42
CA LEU A 947 2.36 29.35 8.26
C LEU A 947 1.27 30.43 8.14
N LEU A 948 0.00 30.09 8.37
CA LEU A 948 -1.16 30.96 8.13
C LEU A 948 -1.54 31.85 9.32
N SER A 949 -1.00 31.62 10.52
CA SER A 949 -1.35 32.33 11.76
C SER A 949 -0.44 33.50 12.09
N GLY A 950 0.31 34.04 11.14
CA GLY A 950 1.24 35.12 11.36
C GLY A 950 0.54 36.41 11.75
N LYS A 951 1.17 37.19 12.67
CA LYS A 951 0.81 38.61 12.97
C LYS A 951 2.05 39.45 12.79
N GLN A 952 1.93 40.52 11.99
CA GLN A 952 3.04 41.45 11.81
C GLN A 952 3.32 42.16 13.14
N TYR A 953 4.59 42.24 13.56
CA TYR A 953 5.02 42.89 14.79
C TYR A 953 6.16 43.91 14.59
N GLN A 954 6.83 43.88 13.41
CA GLN A 954 7.94 44.76 13.11
C GLN A 954 8.02 45.09 11.63
N GLU A 955 8.55 46.28 11.30
CA GLU A 955 8.97 46.69 9.96
C GLU A 955 10.41 47.19 9.96
N PHE A 956 11.10 46.92 8.87
CA PHE A 956 12.46 47.41 8.64
C PHE A 956 12.40 48.59 7.69
N VAL A 957 12.78 49.77 8.21
CA VAL A 957 12.63 51.06 7.50
C VAL A 957 13.94 51.85 7.44
N PRO A 958 15.01 51.30 6.83
CA PRO A 958 16.26 52.05 6.68
C PRO A 958 16.04 53.29 5.80
N HIS A 959 16.49 54.43 6.29
CA HIS A 959 16.35 55.75 5.60
C HIS A 959 14.91 56.03 5.09
N GLY A 960 13.90 55.63 5.86
CA GLY A 960 12.49 55.88 5.49
C GLY A 960 11.92 54.94 4.43
N LYS A 961 12.69 53.95 3.94
CA LYS A 961 12.24 52.99 2.96
C LYS A 961 11.88 51.66 3.62
N VAL A 962 10.64 51.22 3.54
CA VAL A 962 10.23 49.90 4.01
C VAL A 962 10.87 48.84 3.12
N VAL A 963 11.76 48.02 3.68
CA VAL A 963 12.48 46.95 2.99
C VAL A 963 12.02 45.55 3.40
N GLY A 964 11.26 45.41 4.49
CA GLY A 964 10.75 44.13 4.95
C GLY A 964 9.91 44.26 6.22
N ARG A 965 9.36 43.13 6.63
CA ARG A 965 8.54 43.03 7.87
C ARG A 965 8.74 41.66 8.51
N ASP A 966 8.53 41.59 9.82
CA ASP A 966 8.48 40.35 10.57
C ASP A 966 7.05 40.00 11.02
N PRO A 967 6.70 38.72 11.01
CA PRO A 967 7.50 37.57 10.58
C PRO A 967 7.58 37.51 9.04
N PHE A 968 8.77 37.26 8.50
CA PHE A 968 8.98 37.15 7.05
C PHE A 968 8.58 35.78 6.49
N ASN A 969 8.52 34.76 7.34
CA ASN A 969 8.27 33.37 7.00
C ASN A 969 6.83 32.92 7.31
N LYS A 970 5.91 33.88 7.53
CA LYS A 970 4.49 33.59 7.78
C LYS A 970 3.59 34.47 6.94
N TRP A 971 2.42 33.98 6.64
CA TRP A 971 1.34 34.76 6.07
C TRP A 971 0.66 35.56 7.17
N VAL A 972 0.51 36.86 6.97
CA VAL A 972 0.05 37.84 8.00
C VAL A 972 -1.29 38.49 7.66
N LYS A 973 -1.97 37.98 6.64
CA LYS A 973 -3.22 38.53 6.14
C LYS A 973 -4.34 37.47 6.21
N PRO A 974 -5.60 37.85 5.98
CA PRO A 974 -6.71 36.91 6.02
C PRO A 974 -6.50 35.68 5.13
N SER A 975 -6.94 34.53 5.60
CA SER A 975 -6.96 33.25 4.86
C SER A 975 -8.33 32.59 4.93
N CYS A 976 -8.71 31.91 3.86
CA CYS A 976 -9.89 31.07 3.78
C CYS A 976 -9.45 29.68 3.32
N VAL A 977 -9.78 28.64 4.08
CA VAL A 977 -9.49 27.25 3.70
C VAL A 977 -10.73 26.67 3.03
N MET A 978 -10.54 26.04 1.91
CA MET A 978 -11.55 25.33 1.13
C MET A 978 -11.24 23.83 1.17
N ILE A 979 -12.15 23.07 1.79
CA ILE A 979 -12.00 21.63 2.04
C ILE A 979 -12.90 20.84 1.09
#